data_8f5c0900e0a5d1cec7d4a16e7b0fa930
#
_entry.id   8f5c0900e0a5d1cec7d4a16e7b0fa930
#
_cell.length_a   1.000
_cell.length_b   1.000
_cell.length_c   1.000
_cell.angle_alpha   90.00
_cell.angle_beta   90.00
_cell.angle_gamma   90.00
#
_symmetry.space_group_name_H-M   'P 1'
#
loop_
_entity.id
_entity.type
_entity.pdbx_description
1 polymer ?
#
loop_
_entity_poly.entity_id
_entity_poly.type
_entity_poly.pdbx_seq_one_letter_code
_entity_poly.pdbx_strand_id
1 'polypeptide(L)'
;MLLKKTIKWTGMILLGVGAVSTTLWLTIPRWLPVVAKSYLPEGVSLSLTQPRLQQWGVFIDDIALKSDSCTLANVQQFTFNYQKQQIDSLSFNSQQLTINEGCFSQLSFADKKETATVPLDIHALLATIPHLSVDINHVSLMDNQRYNGHFQLKSDTNGRLISYQGDNTQIQALIRDNQWLDIKQLKINLPDDNQIELAAEIALPLNVDSLPENGSISTTLLTSHYAYPLVFIAQWQGNSGTISIAEQGGGQALAVLPWNVTAENITIEKGRWEWFGFDQPLRGGVNINIAQWQQRLTGLRLTARLNVMTQGHAGKGNLVITIPETAINWLDADIPIQLTGIVNKDLMQASAQLPVKVTGMLTDPTIEFQPGSLLRFKGQLTETLTVKDARLPLAGSTLSSKGFNGHLNAIVLAEDTIWGDYRVHFAGRSTDFLPDQGNWQWRYWGEGNLLPLKARWDIAGTGSWVDNMVSFETLNTGFDVLTYQHTSMLAPRLTLLTPFRWLRDDKNPLFEGKLKLTSQRIDFPAGGFLDRADFIASVKGQSPFRFNMKGELNAKPNIGPITINTRWDGERLRGQMRWPAQPINAFQSLLPEKLGITLDNGEFYTQADFSIAPQQGLVAGGHLVVKQGSMWLKDGVLEGLDFILPWRLNGDEWQLGVKQPVQLRIKRVNNLFEMTDITADLQGFYPITEAKPLVLSNVKVAMLDGTISMAKLALPQHEAAIISLDNLELSRLFTLLKVTQFAASGKVSGELPFFINNNQWIVKDGWLANSSYLTLRLDKDFVDSIDDSNMTAGVAMAWLRYLEISRSWTRVNLSNLGELVLEAEIQGKNPLEDKRRQVNLNYRHQENIFQLWRSLRFGSQLEEWLEKSLSDLGSESE
;
A
#
# COMPACT_ATOMS: atom_id res chain seq x y z
N MET A 1 -108.95 -36.91 -12.13
CA MET A 1 -108.54 -36.03 -11.00
C MET A 1 -107.04 -36.23 -10.59
N LEU A 2 -106.44 -37.32 -10.91
CA LEU A 2 -105.08 -37.71 -10.55
C LEU A 2 -104.01 -36.99 -11.45
N LEU A 3 -104.27 -36.77 -12.77
CA LEU A 3 -103.27 -36.17 -13.68
C LEU A 3 -103.01 -34.66 -13.44
N LYS A 4 -103.99 -33.97 -12.82
CA LYS A 4 -103.81 -32.52 -12.50
C LYS A 4 -102.94 -32.36 -11.15
N LYS A 5 -102.92 -33.34 -10.26
CA LYS A 5 -102.09 -33.25 -9.06
C LYS A 5 -100.61 -33.57 -9.34
N THR A 6 -100.42 -34.59 -10.24
CA THR A 6 -98.99 -34.87 -10.65
C THR A 6 -98.31 -33.74 -11.38
N ILE A 7 -99.03 -33.08 -12.28
CA ILE A 7 -98.44 -31.92 -12.98
C ILE A 7 -98.16 -30.73 -12.05
N LYS A 8 -99.02 -30.49 -11.04
CA LYS A 8 -98.73 -29.45 -10.03
C LYS A 8 -97.50 -29.81 -9.12
N TRP A 9 -97.34 -31.06 -8.73
CA TRP A 9 -96.29 -31.56 -7.91
C TRP A 9 -94.95 -31.61 -8.67
N THR A 10 -94.95 -32.03 -9.93
CA THR A 10 -93.74 -31.94 -10.79
C THR A 10 -93.38 -30.52 -11.10
N GLY A 11 -94.42 -29.63 -11.35
CA GLY A 11 -94.11 -28.19 -11.48
C GLY A 11 -93.57 -27.55 -10.24
N MET A 12 -94.05 -27.91 -9.03
CA MET A 12 -93.52 -27.41 -7.80
C MET A 12 -92.14 -27.96 -7.50
N ILE A 13 -91.82 -29.21 -7.80
CA ILE A 13 -90.49 -29.80 -7.66
C ILE A 13 -89.50 -29.13 -8.63
N LEU A 14 -89.90 -28.91 -9.90
CA LEU A 14 -89.09 -28.24 -10.88
C LEU A 14 -88.80 -26.74 -10.48
N LEU A 15 -89.89 -26.10 -9.93
CA LEU A 15 -89.70 -24.71 -9.42
C LEU A 15 -88.80 -24.70 -8.14
N GLY A 16 -88.98 -25.65 -7.29
CA GLY A 16 -88.11 -25.82 -6.10
C GLY A 16 -86.65 -26.13 -6.44
N VAL A 17 -86.44 -27.06 -7.37
CA VAL A 17 -85.07 -27.35 -7.88
C VAL A 17 -84.52 -26.13 -8.64
N GLY A 18 -85.35 -25.45 -9.40
CA GLY A 18 -84.93 -24.19 -10.09
C GLY A 18 -84.58 -23.06 -9.13
N ALA A 19 -85.38 -22.93 -8.04
CA ALA A 19 -85.12 -21.93 -6.99
C ALA A 19 -83.88 -22.30 -6.18
N VAL A 20 -83.69 -23.52 -5.84
CA VAL A 20 -82.46 -23.99 -5.14
C VAL A 20 -81.27 -23.85 -6.07
N SER A 21 -81.34 -24.24 -7.33
CA SER A 21 -80.23 -24.10 -8.27
C SER A 21 -79.89 -22.62 -8.52
N THR A 22 -80.91 -21.74 -8.62
CA THR A 22 -80.66 -20.32 -8.77
C THR A 22 -80.09 -19.70 -7.50
N THR A 23 -80.53 -20.11 -6.33
CA THR A 23 -80.00 -19.64 -5.05
C THR A 23 -78.56 -20.11 -4.86
N LEU A 24 -78.25 -21.35 -5.15
CA LEU A 24 -76.90 -21.89 -5.16
C LEU A 24 -76.03 -21.13 -6.14
N TRP A 25 -76.53 -20.85 -7.32
CA TRP A 25 -75.79 -20.05 -8.33
C TRP A 25 -75.50 -18.59 -7.89
N LEU A 26 -76.49 -17.89 -7.35
CA LEU A 26 -76.34 -16.54 -6.86
C LEU A 26 -75.47 -16.41 -5.61
N THR A 27 -75.30 -17.50 -4.86
CA THR A 27 -74.50 -17.51 -3.67
C THR A 27 -73.14 -18.15 -3.85
N ILE A 28 -72.72 -18.56 -5.06
CA ILE A 28 -71.38 -19.06 -5.41
C ILE A 28 -70.23 -18.24 -4.78
N PRO A 29 -70.22 -16.92 -4.87
CA PRO A 29 -69.14 -16.11 -4.30
C PRO A 29 -69.04 -16.18 -2.79
N ARG A 30 -70.05 -16.68 -2.10
CA ARG A 30 -70.10 -16.85 -0.63
C ARG A 30 -69.71 -18.26 -0.16
N TRP A 31 -70.27 -19.31 -0.81
CA TRP A 31 -70.04 -20.67 -0.32
C TRP A 31 -68.78 -21.30 -0.98
N LEU A 32 -68.48 -21.02 -2.23
CA LEU A 32 -67.32 -21.57 -2.91
C LEU A 32 -65.98 -21.25 -2.21
N PRO A 33 -65.76 -20.00 -1.77
CA PRO A 33 -64.56 -19.70 -0.94
C PRO A 33 -64.51 -20.46 0.34
N VAL A 34 -65.64 -20.71 1.00
CA VAL A 34 -65.69 -21.51 2.26
C VAL A 34 -65.33 -22.96 2.01
N VAL A 35 -65.85 -23.54 0.91
CA VAL A 35 -65.52 -24.93 0.52
C VAL A 35 -64.03 -24.99 0.08
N ALA A 36 -63.56 -24.01 -0.72
CA ALA A 36 -62.22 -23.99 -1.18
C ALA A 36 -61.21 -23.86 -0.01
N LYS A 37 -61.57 -23.21 1.11
CA LYS A 37 -60.74 -23.05 2.29
C LYS A 37 -60.26 -24.39 2.88
N SER A 38 -61.03 -25.46 2.73
CA SER A 38 -60.65 -26.81 3.17
C SER A 38 -59.55 -27.44 2.32
N TYR A 39 -59.30 -26.93 1.11
CA TYR A 39 -58.27 -27.39 0.17
C TYR A 39 -57.11 -26.42 0.02
N LEU A 40 -57.21 -25.20 0.60
CA LEU A 40 -56.17 -24.18 0.54
C LEU A 40 -55.31 -24.23 1.82
N PRO A 41 -54.04 -23.79 1.73
CA PRO A 41 -53.18 -23.61 2.90
C PRO A 41 -53.78 -22.66 3.95
N GLU A 42 -53.39 -22.79 5.22
CA GLU A 42 -53.84 -21.89 6.28
C GLU A 42 -53.41 -20.43 5.96
N GLY A 43 -54.33 -19.50 6.19
CA GLY A 43 -54.12 -18.08 5.84
C GLY A 43 -54.41 -17.72 4.37
N VAL A 44 -54.75 -18.72 3.52
CA VAL A 44 -55.10 -18.44 2.11
C VAL A 44 -56.62 -18.50 1.92
N SER A 45 -57.15 -17.50 1.25
CA SER A 45 -58.56 -17.37 0.97
C SER A 45 -58.81 -17.14 -0.52
N LEU A 46 -59.93 -17.73 -1.05
CA LEU A 46 -60.37 -17.49 -2.40
C LEU A 46 -61.46 -16.42 -2.38
N SER A 47 -61.38 -15.44 -3.29
CA SER A 47 -62.46 -14.49 -3.56
C SER A 47 -62.77 -14.46 -5.04
N LEU A 48 -64.02 -14.38 -5.39
CA LEU A 48 -64.47 -14.32 -6.77
C LEU A 48 -65.66 -13.37 -6.92
N THR A 49 -65.80 -12.77 -8.10
CA THR A 49 -66.95 -11.98 -8.50
C THR A 49 -68.11 -12.90 -8.87
N GLN A 50 -69.36 -12.35 -8.93
CA GLN A 50 -70.55 -13.12 -9.26
C GLN A 50 -70.40 -13.71 -10.68
N PRO A 51 -70.51 -15.06 -10.82
CA PRO A 51 -70.48 -15.73 -12.12
C PRO A 51 -71.65 -15.32 -13.01
N ARG A 52 -71.38 -15.12 -14.30
CA ARG A 52 -72.37 -14.84 -15.37
C ARG A 52 -72.44 -16.03 -16.29
N LEU A 53 -73.69 -16.48 -16.62
CA LEU A 53 -73.91 -17.52 -17.63
C LEU A 53 -73.74 -17.00 -19.03
N GLN A 54 -72.94 -17.68 -19.83
CA GLN A 54 -72.82 -17.54 -21.24
C GLN A 54 -73.43 -18.71 -21.99
N GLN A 55 -73.64 -18.65 -23.31
CA GLN A 55 -74.37 -19.61 -24.08
C GLN A 55 -73.99 -21.09 -23.91
N TRP A 56 -72.73 -21.33 -23.60
CA TRP A 56 -72.17 -22.70 -23.33
C TRP A 56 -71.12 -22.67 -22.22
N GLY A 57 -71.20 -21.71 -21.26
CA GLY A 57 -70.20 -21.63 -20.18
C GLY A 57 -70.53 -20.63 -19.11
N VAL A 58 -69.54 -20.36 -18.29
CA VAL A 58 -69.56 -19.45 -17.13
C VAL A 58 -68.43 -18.44 -17.28
N PHE A 59 -68.76 -17.15 -17.15
CA PHE A 59 -67.79 -16.05 -17.11
C PHE A 59 -67.69 -15.49 -15.69
N ILE A 60 -66.47 -15.23 -15.24
CA ILE A 60 -66.17 -14.61 -13.96
C ILE A 60 -65.23 -13.47 -14.23
N ASP A 61 -65.56 -12.24 -13.81
CA ASP A 61 -64.70 -11.06 -14.06
C ASP A 61 -63.40 -11.15 -13.34
N ASP A 62 -63.39 -11.59 -12.07
CA ASP A 62 -62.21 -11.59 -11.25
C ASP A 62 -62.20 -12.76 -10.20
N ILE A 63 -61.12 -13.47 -10.18
CA ILE A 63 -60.84 -14.54 -9.20
C ILE A 63 -59.51 -14.24 -8.54
N ALA A 64 -59.50 -13.97 -7.22
CA ALA A 64 -58.26 -13.69 -6.49
C ALA A 64 -58.02 -14.66 -5.37
N LEU A 65 -56.80 -15.16 -5.30
CA LEU A 65 -56.23 -15.94 -4.22
C LEU A 65 -55.45 -14.97 -3.31
N LYS A 66 -55.93 -14.88 -2.07
CA LYS A 66 -55.39 -13.89 -1.11
C LYS A 66 -54.83 -14.60 0.12
N SER A 67 -53.65 -14.15 0.59
CA SER A 67 -53.13 -14.33 1.91
C SER A 67 -53.61 -13.21 2.83
N ASP A 68 -53.51 -13.38 4.13
CA ASP A 68 -53.99 -12.38 5.12
C ASP A 68 -53.40 -10.98 4.86
N SER A 69 -52.24 -10.87 4.25
CA SER A 69 -51.51 -9.64 4.01
C SER A 69 -51.46 -9.20 2.54
N CYS A 70 -51.67 -10.07 1.54
CA CYS A 70 -51.50 -9.74 0.16
C CYS A 70 -52.23 -10.66 -0.83
N THR A 71 -52.36 -10.24 -2.10
CA THR A 71 -52.93 -11.05 -3.18
C THR A 71 -51.83 -11.90 -3.82
N LEU A 72 -51.92 -13.24 -3.69
CA LEU A 72 -50.97 -14.21 -4.22
C LEU A 72 -51.12 -14.35 -5.75
N ALA A 73 -52.35 -14.49 -6.21
CA ALA A 73 -52.64 -14.58 -7.62
C ALA A 73 -54.03 -13.97 -7.94
N ASN A 74 -54.16 -13.40 -9.13
CA ASN A 74 -55.39 -12.85 -9.61
C ASN A 74 -55.60 -13.26 -11.06
N VAL A 75 -56.77 -13.84 -11.36
CA VAL A 75 -57.24 -14.23 -12.70
C VAL A 75 -58.34 -13.28 -13.14
N GLN A 76 -58.14 -12.62 -14.25
CA GLN A 76 -59.14 -11.68 -14.80
C GLN A 76 -59.78 -12.22 -16.05
N GLN A 77 -61.08 -11.91 -16.19
CA GLN A 77 -61.91 -12.31 -17.34
C GLN A 77 -61.84 -13.84 -17.58
N PHE A 78 -62.07 -14.60 -16.53
CA PHE A 78 -62.02 -16.03 -16.59
C PHE A 78 -63.31 -16.56 -17.25
N THR A 79 -63.15 -17.47 -18.26
CA THR A 79 -64.26 -18.10 -18.98
C THR A 79 -64.09 -19.61 -18.91
N PHE A 80 -65.13 -20.27 -18.45
CA PHE A 80 -65.20 -21.75 -18.41
C PHE A 80 -66.28 -22.17 -19.41
N ASN A 81 -65.90 -23.00 -20.41
CA ASN A 81 -66.86 -23.52 -21.41
C ASN A 81 -66.87 -25.07 -21.38
N TYR A 82 -68.09 -25.63 -21.58
CA TYR A 82 -68.29 -27.09 -21.67
C TYR A 82 -69.02 -27.36 -23.01
N GLN A 83 -68.41 -28.18 -23.89
CA GLN A 83 -69.00 -28.60 -25.14
C GLN A 83 -69.29 -30.09 -25.14
N LYS A 84 -70.59 -30.45 -25.20
CA LYS A 84 -71.04 -31.83 -25.19
C LYS A 84 -70.90 -32.51 -26.57
N GLN A 85 -70.65 -31.81 -27.64
CA GLN A 85 -70.59 -32.37 -29.01
C GLN A 85 -69.27 -33.00 -29.44
N GLN A 86 -68.20 -32.71 -28.72
CA GLN A 86 -66.93 -33.45 -28.81
C GLN A 86 -66.60 -34.05 -27.43
N ILE A 87 -67.13 -35.20 -27.16
CA ILE A 87 -66.90 -36.06 -26.01
C ILE A 87 -66.10 -35.31 -24.89
N ASP A 88 -66.89 -34.71 -23.96
CA ASP A 88 -66.40 -34.16 -22.67
C ASP A 88 -65.22 -33.19 -22.76
N SER A 89 -65.27 -32.18 -23.61
CA SER A 89 -64.20 -31.14 -23.64
C SER A 89 -64.49 -29.99 -22.69
N LEU A 90 -63.50 -29.69 -21.82
CA LEU A 90 -63.49 -28.55 -20.93
C LEU A 90 -62.49 -27.47 -21.47
N SER A 91 -62.97 -26.24 -21.58
CA SER A 91 -62.14 -25.10 -21.99
C SER A 91 -62.14 -24.01 -20.91
N PHE A 92 -60.98 -23.65 -20.48
CA PHE A 92 -60.71 -22.57 -19.54
C PHE A 92 -59.90 -21.44 -20.28
N ASN A 93 -60.47 -20.26 -20.36
CA ASN A 93 -59.77 -19.12 -20.97
C ASN A 93 -59.69 -17.96 -19.98
N SER A 94 -58.62 -17.24 -19.97
CA SER A 94 -58.45 -16.04 -19.18
C SER A 94 -57.64 -15.00 -19.93
N GLN A 95 -58.03 -13.71 -19.78
CA GLN A 95 -57.27 -12.62 -20.37
C GLN A 95 -55.95 -12.38 -19.66
N GLN A 96 -55.97 -12.43 -18.36
CA GLN A 96 -54.77 -12.19 -17.55
C GLN A 96 -54.75 -13.03 -16.28
N LEU A 97 -53.59 -13.57 -16.00
CA LEU A 97 -53.23 -14.16 -14.71
C LEU A 97 -52.04 -13.36 -14.14
N THR A 98 -52.24 -12.68 -13.03
CA THR A 98 -51.16 -12.01 -12.29
C THR A 98 -50.76 -12.83 -11.09
N ILE A 99 -49.48 -13.07 -10.96
CA ILE A 99 -48.84 -13.79 -9.84
C ILE A 99 -47.92 -12.82 -9.11
N ASN A 100 -48.03 -12.76 -7.78
CA ASN A 100 -47.18 -11.95 -6.93
C ASN A 100 -46.22 -12.89 -6.17
N GLU A 101 -44.99 -13.03 -6.66
CA GLU A 101 -43.99 -13.93 -6.16
C GLU A 101 -43.55 -13.55 -4.74
N GLY A 102 -43.43 -12.23 -4.45
CA GLY A 102 -43.06 -11.72 -3.13
C GLY A 102 -44.03 -12.11 -2.01
N CYS A 103 -45.32 -12.30 -2.37
CA CYS A 103 -46.33 -12.77 -1.40
C CYS A 103 -46.20 -14.25 -1.02
N PHE A 104 -45.69 -15.08 -1.90
CA PHE A 104 -45.43 -16.49 -1.56
C PHE A 104 -44.39 -16.67 -0.47
N SER A 105 -43.43 -15.75 -0.35
CA SER A 105 -42.42 -15.77 0.69
C SER A 105 -42.98 -15.55 2.11
N GLN A 106 -44.18 -14.93 2.19
CA GLN A 106 -44.83 -14.63 3.48
C GLN A 106 -45.79 -15.73 3.96
N LEU A 107 -45.96 -16.77 3.15
CA LEU A 107 -46.81 -17.93 3.55
C LEU A 107 -46.07 -18.78 4.58
N SER A 108 -46.53 -18.76 5.84
CA SER A 108 -46.11 -19.72 6.82
C SER A 108 -46.81 -21.06 6.57
N PHE A 109 -46.10 -22.05 6.07
CA PHE A 109 -46.57 -23.42 6.01
C PHE A 109 -46.46 -24.04 7.40
N ALA A 110 -47.42 -23.73 8.28
CA ALA A 110 -47.49 -24.38 9.57
C ALA A 110 -47.71 -25.88 9.40
N ASP A 111 -47.01 -26.72 10.18
CA ASP A 111 -47.14 -28.16 10.21
C ASP A 111 -48.60 -28.56 10.46
N LYS A 112 -49.31 -28.92 9.42
CA LYS A 112 -50.60 -29.58 9.60
C LYS A 112 -50.32 -30.95 10.20
N LYS A 113 -50.88 -31.24 11.39
CA LYS A 113 -51.07 -32.60 11.85
C LYS A 113 -51.71 -33.41 10.73
N GLU A 114 -51.11 -34.54 10.38
CA GLU A 114 -51.54 -35.49 9.37
C GLU A 114 -53.03 -35.82 9.49
N THR A 115 -53.88 -35.11 8.77
CA THR A 115 -55.17 -35.67 8.35
C THR A 115 -54.86 -36.41 7.05
N ALA A 116 -55.00 -37.71 7.04
CA ALA A 116 -54.80 -38.59 5.90
C ALA A 116 -55.65 -38.08 4.69
N THR A 117 -55.11 -37.17 3.91
CA THR A 117 -55.67 -36.80 2.60
C THR A 117 -55.25 -37.91 1.66
N VAL A 118 -56.26 -38.53 0.99
CA VAL A 118 -55.99 -39.49 -0.09
C VAL A 118 -55.09 -38.79 -1.11
N PRO A 119 -53.89 -39.33 -1.43
CA PRO A 119 -53.00 -38.70 -2.41
C PRO A 119 -53.76 -38.56 -3.75
N LEU A 120 -53.64 -37.38 -4.39
CA LEU A 120 -54.25 -37.12 -5.67
C LEU A 120 -53.62 -38.02 -6.75
N ASP A 121 -54.39 -38.98 -7.27
CA ASP A 121 -53.96 -39.82 -8.38
C ASP A 121 -53.90 -39.02 -9.70
N ILE A 122 -52.70 -38.76 -10.19
CA ILE A 122 -52.46 -37.98 -11.43
C ILE A 122 -53.02 -38.77 -12.63
N HIS A 123 -52.88 -40.08 -12.67
CA HIS A 123 -53.31 -40.90 -13.78
C HIS A 123 -54.84 -40.95 -13.86
N ALA A 124 -55.51 -41.07 -12.71
CA ALA A 124 -56.95 -40.97 -12.62
C ALA A 124 -57.49 -39.61 -13.01
N LEU A 125 -56.80 -38.52 -12.57
CA LEU A 125 -57.17 -37.17 -12.93
C LEU A 125 -57.03 -36.92 -14.45
N LEU A 126 -55.96 -37.35 -15.05
CA LEU A 126 -55.69 -37.21 -16.49
C LEU A 126 -56.67 -38.06 -17.31
N ALA A 127 -57.12 -39.21 -16.82
CA ALA A 127 -58.10 -40.07 -17.45
C ALA A 127 -59.53 -39.51 -17.34
N THR A 128 -59.84 -38.80 -16.25
CA THR A 128 -61.18 -38.22 -16.01
C THR A 128 -61.50 -37.03 -16.89
N ILE A 129 -60.50 -36.32 -17.36
CA ILE A 129 -60.63 -35.10 -18.22
C ILE A 129 -59.92 -35.33 -19.53
N PRO A 130 -60.47 -36.10 -20.48
CA PRO A 130 -59.81 -36.47 -21.74
C PRO A 130 -59.51 -35.30 -22.65
N HIS A 131 -60.38 -34.26 -22.66
CA HIS A 131 -60.21 -33.08 -23.54
C HIS A 131 -60.23 -31.77 -22.75
N LEU A 132 -59.03 -31.41 -22.17
CA LEU A 132 -58.82 -30.16 -21.46
C LEU A 132 -58.11 -29.14 -22.34
N SER A 133 -58.68 -27.93 -22.44
CA SER A 133 -58.01 -26.77 -23.06
C SER A 133 -57.95 -25.63 -22.05
N VAL A 134 -56.76 -25.07 -21.86
CA VAL A 134 -56.55 -23.86 -21.06
C VAL A 134 -55.83 -22.83 -21.92
N ASP A 135 -56.32 -21.62 -21.95
CA ASP A 135 -55.71 -20.52 -22.69
C ASP A 135 -55.70 -19.26 -21.81
N ILE A 136 -54.50 -18.81 -21.44
CA ILE A 136 -54.26 -17.61 -20.64
C ILE A 136 -53.47 -16.64 -21.48
N ASN A 137 -54.12 -15.61 -22.00
CA ASN A 137 -53.50 -14.69 -22.95
C ASN A 137 -52.31 -13.97 -22.40
N HIS A 138 -52.34 -13.61 -21.10
CA HIS A 138 -51.21 -12.92 -20.48
C HIS A 138 -51.00 -13.41 -19.04
N VAL A 139 -49.88 -14.09 -18.83
CA VAL A 139 -49.35 -14.41 -17.49
C VAL A 139 -48.36 -13.33 -17.09
N SER A 140 -48.66 -12.61 -16.00
CA SER A 140 -47.86 -11.51 -15.49
C SER A 140 -47.25 -11.88 -14.13
N LEU A 141 -45.94 -11.88 -14.03
CA LEU A 141 -45.14 -12.01 -12.80
C LEU A 141 -44.84 -10.62 -12.27
N MET A 142 -45.17 -10.28 -11.03
CA MET A 142 -45.05 -8.93 -10.50
C MET A 142 -43.59 -8.54 -10.27
N ASP A 143 -42.80 -9.43 -9.70
CA ASP A 143 -41.40 -9.18 -9.39
C ASP A 143 -40.45 -9.53 -10.56
N ASN A 144 -40.90 -10.38 -11.49
CA ASN A 144 -40.08 -10.86 -12.62
C ASN A 144 -40.78 -10.63 -13.97
N GLN A 145 -41.18 -9.41 -14.25
CA GLN A 145 -41.95 -9.03 -15.48
C GLN A 145 -41.29 -9.44 -16.80
N ARG A 146 -39.97 -9.62 -16.82
CA ARG A 146 -39.27 -10.06 -18.05
C ARG A 146 -39.65 -11.46 -18.51
N TYR A 147 -40.28 -12.28 -17.64
CA TYR A 147 -40.70 -13.63 -17.94
C TYR A 147 -42.22 -13.73 -18.20
N ASN A 148 -42.92 -12.64 -18.36
CA ASN A 148 -44.31 -12.61 -18.73
C ASN A 148 -44.52 -13.28 -20.08
N GLY A 149 -45.69 -13.93 -20.24
CA GLY A 149 -45.97 -14.62 -21.51
C GLY A 149 -47.42 -15.14 -21.62
N HIS A 150 -47.69 -15.84 -22.70
CA HIS A 150 -48.94 -16.50 -23.02
C HIS A 150 -48.83 -17.99 -22.67
N PHE A 151 -49.74 -18.50 -21.90
CA PHE A 151 -49.84 -19.92 -21.53
C PHE A 151 -50.97 -20.60 -22.25
N GLN A 152 -50.71 -21.76 -22.86
CA GLN A 152 -51.70 -22.56 -23.53
C GLN A 152 -51.52 -24.05 -23.27
N LEU A 153 -52.59 -24.74 -22.93
CA LEU A 153 -52.69 -26.22 -22.86
C LEU A 153 -53.78 -26.64 -23.79
N LYS A 154 -53.47 -27.56 -24.72
CA LYS A 154 -54.41 -28.10 -25.69
C LYS A 154 -54.32 -29.63 -25.73
N SER A 155 -55.46 -30.32 -25.74
CA SER A 155 -55.50 -31.75 -26.03
C SER A 155 -55.27 -31.97 -27.54
N ASP A 156 -54.38 -32.88 -27.90
CA ASP A 156 -54.01 -33.30 -29.26
C ASP A 156 -54.17 -34.81 -29.38
N THR A 157 -54.08 -35.37 -30.58
CA THR A 157 -54.21 -36.82 -30.86
C THR A 157 -53.20 -37.68 -30.16
N ASN A 158 -52.10 -37.13 -29.73
CA ASN A 158 -50.95 -37.82 -29.06
C ASN A 158 -50.86 -37.52 -27.57
N GLY A 159 -51.78 -36.69 -27.01
CA GLY A 159 -51.72 -36.28 -25.64
C GLY A 159 -52.15 -34.83 -25.39
N ARG A 160 -51.57 -34.19 -24.41
CA ARG A 160 -51.83 -32.77 -24.05
C ARG A 160 -50.61 -31.93 -24.26
N LEU A 161 -50.71 -30.99 -25.21
CA LEU A 161 -49.67 -30.04 -25.52
C LEU A 161 -49.73 -28.83 -24.58
N ILE A 162 -48.64 -28.57 -23.88
CA ILE A 162 -48.40 -27.38 -23.08
C ILE A 162 -47.48 -26.46 -23.85
N SER A 163 -47.89 -25.20 -24.02
CA SER A 163 -47.02 -24.16 -24.57
C SER A 163 -47.06 -22.92 -23.69
N TYR A 164 -45.90 -22.31 -23.53
CA TYR A 164 -45.71 -21.01 -22.88
C TYR A 164 -44.82 -20.19 -23.79
N GLN A 165 -45.23 -19.00 -24.11
CA GLN A 165 -44.48 -18.12 -24.99
C GLN A 165 -44.43 -16.69 -24.44
N GLY A 166 -43.23 -16.30 -24.00
CA GLY A 166 -42.87 -14.95 -23.57
C GLY A 166 -41.65 -14.45 -24.33
N ASP A 167 -41.28 -13.21 -24.12
CA ASP A 167 -40.09 -12.60 -24.76
C ASP A 167 -38.80 -13.32 -24.34
N ASN A 168 -38.75 -13.71 -23.07
CA ASN A 168 -37.54 -14.36 -22.48
C ASN A 168 -37.77 -15.80 -22.06
N THR A 169 -38.95 -16.38 -22.31
CA THR A 169 -39.28 -17.73 -21.88
C THR A 169 -40.11 -18.43 -22.93
N GLN A 170 -39.69 -19.61 -23.34
CA GLN A 170 -40.42 -20.48 -24.23
C GLN A 170 -40.48 -21.89 -23.67
N ILE A 171 -41.70 -22.48 -23.62
CA ILE A 171 -41.88 -23.85 -23.14
C ILE A 171 -42.78 -24.56 -24.16
N GLN A 172 -42.33 -25.74 -24.56
CA GLN A 172 -43.14 -26.69 -25.32
C GLN A 172 -43.01 -28.07 -24.68
N ALA A 173 -44.09 -28.59 -24.14
CA ALA A 173 -44.14 -29.90 -23.51
C ALA A 173 -45.41 -30.67 -23.94
N LEU A 174 -45.27 -31.99 -23.99
CA LEU A 174 -46.35 -32.88 -24.34
C LEU A 174 -46.56 -33.90 -23.23
N ILE A 175 -47.75 -33.96 -22.64
CA ILE A 175 -48.15 -35.06 -21.73
C ILE A 175 -48.76 -36.11 -22.66
N ARG A 176 -48.03 -37.20 -22.89
CA ARG A 176 -48.44 -38.33 -23.74
C ARG A 176 -49.51 -39.16 -23.07
N ASP A 177 -50.36 -39.85 -23.83
CA ASP A 177 -51.39 -40.72 -23.32
C ASP A 177 -50.85 -41.95 -22.56
N ASN A 178 -49.60 -42.32 -22.81
CA ASN A 178 -48.85 -43.33 -22.07
C ASN A 178 -48.26 -42.82 -20.76
N GLN A 179 -48.74 -41.65 -20.28
CA GLN A 179 -48.35 -41.09 -18.98
C GLN A 179 -46.88 -40.63 -18.90
N TRP A 180 -46.31 -40.23 -20.02
CA TRP A 180 -45.02 -39.59 -20.10
C TRP A 180 -45.13 -38.09 -20.34
N LEU A 181 -44.35 -37.30 -19.62
CA LEU A 181 -44.13 -35.89 -19.89
C LEU A 181 -42.90 -35.74 -20.79
N ASP A 182 -43.11 -35.20 -21.98
CA ASP A 182 -42.06 -34.92 -22.95
C ASP A 182 -41.91 -33.42 -23.07
N ILE A 183 -40.89 -32.83 -22.44
CA ILE A 183 -40.53 -31.43 -22.58
C ILE A 183 -39.61 -31.34 -23.79
N LYS A 184 -40.17 -30.95 -24.92
CA LYS A 184 -39.41 -30.81 -26.17
C LYS A 184 -38.41 -29.65 -26.10
N GLN A 185 -38.82 -28.57 -25.50
CA GLN A 185 -37.99 -27.37 -25.32
C GLN A 185 -38.53 -26.54 -24.17
N LEU A 186 -37.66 -26.20 -23.24
CA LEU A 186 -37.82 -25.10 -22.30
C LEU A 186 -36.62 -24.19 -22.48
N LYS A 187 -36.84 -22.95 -22.88
CA LYS A 187 -35.82 -21.94 -23.12
C LYS A 187 -36.08 -20.72 -22.24
N ILE A 188 -35.07 -20.30 -21.46
CA ILE A 188 -35.14 -19.13 -20.58
C ILE A 188 -33.90 -18.26 -20.85
N ASN A 189 -34.13 -17.01 -21.25
CA ASN A 189 -33.09 -15.99 -21.36
C ASN A 189 -32.95 -15.27 -20.01
N LEU A 190 -31.82 -15.42 -19.38
CA LEU A 190 -31.44 -14.79 -18.10
C LEU A 190 -30.78 -13.42 -18.36
N PRO A 191 -30.55 -12.58 -17.31
CA PRO A 191 -29.71 -11.39 -17.44
C PRO A 191 -28.30 -11.73 -17.93
N ASP A 192 -27.58 -10.72 -18.44
CA ASP A 192 -26.15 -10.79 -18.85
C ASP A 192 -25.89 -11.83 -19.95
N ASP A 193 -26.80 -11.96 -20.93
CA ASP A 193 -26.74 -12.89 -22.06
C ASP A 193 -26.61 -14.38 -21.68
N ASN A 194 -27.01 -14.72 -20.46
CA ASN A 194 -27.12 -16.10 -20.03
C ASN A 194 -28.41 -16.75 -20.55
N GLN A 195 -28.36 -18.04 -20.87
CA GLN A 195 -29.51 -18.80 -21.39
C GLN A 195 -29.54 -20.21 -20.86
N ILE A 196 -30.73 -20.68 -20.53
CA ILE A 196 -30.98 -22.09 -20.17
C ILE A 196 -31.89 -22.69 -21.25
N GLU A 197 -31.49 -23.84 -21.78
CA GLU A 197 -32.34 -24.70 -22.63
C GLU A 197 -32.47 -26.08 -21.97
N LEU A 198 -33.69 -26.58 -21.80
CA LEU A 198 -33.97 -27.85 -21.20
C LEU A 198 -34.85 -28.70 -22.09
N ALA A 199 -34.51 -29.97 -22.23
CA ALA A 199 -35.36 -31.03 -22.77
C ALA A 199 -35.45 -32.17 -21.77
N ALA A 200 -36.62 -32.79 -21.63
CA ALA A 200 -36.83 -33.87 -20.67
C ALA A 200 -37.89 -34.88 -21.15
N GLU A 201 -37.62 -36.13 -20.79
CA GLU A 201 -38.62 -37.21 -20.89
C GLU A 201 -38.79 -37.83 -19.51
N ILE A 202 -39.98 -37.71 -18.93
CA ILE A 202 -40.24 -38.11 -17.54
C ILE A 202 -41.50 -38.96 -17.44
N ALA A 203 -41.43 -40.14 -16.88
CA ALA A 203 -42.60 -40.93 -16.58
C ALA A 203 -43.40 -40.26 -15.44
N LEU A 204 -44.64 -39.92 -15.66
CA LEU A 204 -45.47 -39.28 -14.62
C LEU A 204 -45.73 -40.22 -13.48
N PRO A 205 -45.51 -39.78 -12.23
CA PRO A 205 -45.78 -40.63 -11.07
C PRO A 205 -47.27 -40.88 -10.88
N LEU A 206 -47.59 -41.95 -10.18
CA LEU A 206 -48.98 -42.32 -9.88
C LEU A 206 -49.64 -41.24 -9.03
N ASN A 207 -48.95 -40.74 -8.05
CA ASN A 207 -49.45 -39.73 -7.12
C ASN A 207 -48.57 -38.48 -7.14
N VAL A 208 -49.14 -37.32 -6.83
CA VAL A 208 -48.40 -36.04 -6.72
C VAL A 208 -47.23 -36.11 -5.73
N ASP A 209 -47.34 -36.91 -4.69
CA ASP A 209 -46.35 -37.05 -3.64
C ASP A 209 -45.26 -38.08 -3.97
N SER A 210 -45.31 -38.78 -5.11
CA SER A 210 -44.33 -39.79 -5.50
C SER A 210 -43.39 -39.23 -6.60
N LEU A 211 -42.14 -39.72 -6.57
CA LEU A 211 -41.18 -39.35 -7.63
C LEU A 211 -41.40 -40.17 -8.89
N PRO A 212 -41.08 -39.61 -10.06
CA PRO A 212 -41.06 -40.33 -11.32
C PRO A 212 -40.09 -41.52 -11.26
N GLU A 213 -40.58 -42.72 -11.61
CA GLU A 213 -39.75 -43.94 -11.60
C GLU A 213 -38.67 -43.94 -12.68
N ASN A 214 -38.94 -43.28 -13.83
CA ASN A 214 -37.95 -43.24 -14.92
C ASN A 214 -37.98 -41.87 -15.55
N GLY A 215 -36.79 -41.43 -16.01
CA GLY A 215 -36.72 -40.17 -16.78
C GLY A 215 -35.30 -39.81 -17.22
N SER A 216 -35.29 -38.86 -18.10
CA SER A 216 -34.06 -38.16 -18.50
C SER A 216 -34.34 -36.69 -18.64
N ILE A 217 -33.40 -35.87 -18.16
CA ILE A 217 -33.40 -34.40 -18.30
C ILE A 217 -32.06 -34.01 -18.92
N SER A 218 -32.11 -33.23 -19.97
CA SER A 218 -30.93 -32.63 -20.57
C SER A 218 -31.10 -31.11 -20.54
N THR A 219 -30.19 -30.42 -19.84
CA THR A 219 -30.21 -28.96 -19.72
C THR A 219 -28.90 -28.40 -20.27
N THR A 220 -29.00 -27.43 -21.18
CA THR A 220 -27.84 -26.69 -21.68
C THR A 220 -27.84 -25.28 -21.08
N LEU A 221 -26.77 -24.91 -20.44
CA LEU A 221 -26.52 -23.60 -19.87
C LEU A 221 -25.49 -22.86 -20.73
N LEU A 222 -25.91 -21.73 -21.34
CA LEU A 222 -25.00 -20.75 -21.89
C LEU A 222 -24.78 -19.65 -20.86
N THR A 223 -23.54 -19.26 -20.65
CA THR A 223 -23.21 -18.15 -19.75
C THR A 223 -22.07 -17.31 -20.33
N SER A 224 -22.14 -16.00 -20.13
CA SER A 224 -21.10 -15.07 -20.55
C SER A 224 -19.75 -15.30 -19.82
N HIS A 225 -19.77 -16.01 -18.69
CA HIS A 225 -18.60 -16.29 -17.86
C HIS A 225 -17.83 -17.56 -18.27
N TYR A 226 -18.35 -18.33 -19.23
CA TYR A 226 -17.73 -19.56 -19.67
C TYR A 226 -17.84 -19.69 -21.22
N ALA A 227 -16.73 -20.01 -21.84
CA ALA A 227 -16.61 -19.96 -23.30
C ALA A 227 -17.45 -21.02 -24.05
N TYR A 228 -17.80 -22.12 -23.36
CA TYR A 228 -18.53 -23.24 -23.95
C TYR A 228 -19.84 -23.48 -23.22
N PRO A 229 -20.95 -23.81 -23.91
CA PRO A 229 -22.17 -24.22 -23.24
C PRO A 229 -21.96 -25.47 -22.38
N LEU A 230 -22.53 -25.45 -21.16
CA LEU A 230 -22.50 -26.58 -20.23
C LEU A 230 -23.76 -27.41 -20.40
N VAL A 231 -23.61 -28.72 -20.58
CA VAL A 231 -24.70 -29.68 -20.71
C VAL A 231 -24.81 -30.52 -19.44
N PHE A 232 -25.94 -30.45 -18.80
CA PHE A 232 -26.32 -31.24 -17.64
C PHE A 232 -27.28 -32.35 -18.10
N ILE A 233 -26.91 -33.62 -17.89
CA ILE A 233 -27.75 -34.75 -18.21
C ILE A 233 -28.05 -35.52 -16.93
N ALA A 234 -29.32 -35.57 -16.53
CA ALA A 234 -29.80 -36.38 -15.46
C ALA A 234 -30.59 -37.57 -16.03
N GLN A 235 -30.22 -38.78 -15.65
CA GLN A 235 -30.90 -40.02 -16.04
C GLN A 235 -31.13 -40.90 -14.83
N TRP A 236 -32.32 -41.51 -14.74
CA TRP A 236 -32.62 -42.36 -13.64
C TRP A 236 -33.59 -43.49 -14.01
N GLN A 237 -33.50 -44.57 -13.26
CA GLN A 237 -34.39 -45.71 -13.29
C GLN A 237 -34.65 -46.18 -11.86
N GLY A 238 -35.91 -46.25 -11.48
CA GLY A 238 -36.29 -46.50 -10.09
C GLY A 238 -35.76 -45.37 -9.17
N ASN A 239 -35.19 -45.79 -8.08
CA ASN A 239 -34.73 -44.87 -7.02
C ASN A 239 -33.31 -44.37 -7.19
N SER A 240 -32.65 -44.66 -8.30
CA SER A 240 -31.25 -44.28 -8.52
C SER A 240 -31.01 -43.76 -9.92
N GLY A 241 -30.04 -42.89 -10.00
CA GLY A 241 -29.66 -42.25 -11.28
C GLY A 241 -28.25 -41.64 -11.26
N THR A 242 -27.95 -40.97 -12.34
CA THR A 242 -26.74 -40.19 -12.45
C THR A 242 -27.01 -38.81 -13.04
N ILE A 243 -26.34 -37.79 -12.53
CA ILE A 243 -26.25 -36.49 -13.15
C ILE A 243 -24.85 -36.37 -13.74
N SER A 244 -24.75 -36.14 -15.02
CA SER A 244 -23.48 -35.84 -15.68
C SER A 244 -23.48 -34.40 -16.19
N ILE A 245 -22.32 -33.74 -16.07
CA ILE A 245 -22.09 -32.37 -16.56
C ILE A 245 -20.93 -32.45 -17.55
N ALA A 246 -21.12 -31.88 -18.74
CA ALA A 246 -20.10 -31.82 -19.76
C ALA A 246 -20.14 -30.50 -20.54
N GLU A 247 -19.07 -30.15 -21.23
CA GLU A 247 -19.11 -29.10 -22.26
C GLU A 247 -19.86 -29.61 -23.48
N GLN A 248 -20.60 -28.74 -24.14
CA GLN A 248 -21.30 -29.09 -25.37
C GLN A 248 -20.29 -29.48 -26.45
N GLY A 249 -20.39 -30.69 -26.97
CA GLY A 249 -19.43 -31.25 -27.93
C GLY A 249 -18.11 -31.74 -27.33
N GLY A 250 -17.92 -31.64 -26.02
CA GLY A 250 -16.78 -32.20 -25.30
C GLY A 250 -16.89 -33.70 -25.11
N GLY A 251 -15.76 -34.42 -25.29
CA GLY A 251 -15.73 -35.87 -25.11
C GLY A 251 -15.64 -36.37 -23.67
N GLN A 252 -15.49 -35.50 -22.69
CA GLN A 252 -15.24 -35.87 -21.29
C GLN A 252 -16.22 -35.17 -20.36
N ALA A 253 -16.78 -35.92 -19.41
CA ALA A 253 -17.66 -35.34 -18.42
C ALA A 253 -16.89 -34.53 -17.37
N LEU A 254 -17.30 -33.29 -17.14
CA LEU A 254 -16.79 -32.42 -16.08
C LEU A 254 -17.22 -32.87 -14.69
N ALA A 255 -18.42 -33.48 -14.57
CA ALA A 255 -18.87 -34.08 -13.34
C ALA A 255 -19.76 -35.29 -13.60
N VAL A 256 -19.69 -36.26 -12.69
CA VAL A 256 -20.58 -37.43 -12.64
C VAL A 256 -21.01 -37.62 -11.21
N LEU A 257 -22.34 -37.50 -10.96
CA LEU A 257 -22.95 -37.48 -9.63
C LEU A 257 -23.97 -38.61 -9.56
N PRO A 258 -23.57 -39.80 -9.11
CA PRO A 258 -24.52 -40.90 -8.83
C PRO A 258 -25.41 -40.48 -7.68
N TRP A 259 -26.69 -40.65 -7.83
CA TRP A 259 -27.66 -40.34 -6.79
C TRP A 259 -28.62 -41.50 -6.51
N ASN A 260 -29.15 -41.52 -5.30
CA ASN A 260 -30.13 -42.47 -4.88
C ASN A 260 -31.19 -41.78 -4.00
N VAL A 261 -32.45 -42.18 -4.16
CA VAL A 261 -33.59 -41.64 -3.42
C VAL A 261 -34.21 -42.72 -2.63
N THR A 262 -34.42 -42.48 -1.35
CA THR A 262 -35.21 -43.33 -0.45
C THR A 262 -36.43 -42.56 0.06
N ALA A 263 -37.30 -43.18 0.81
CA ALA A 263 -38.44 -42.49 1.41
C ALA A 263 -38.06 -41.30 2.28
N GLU A 264 -36.85 -41.32 2.90
CA GLU A 264 -36.40 -40.32 3.86
C GLU A 264 -35.29 -39.44 3.30
N ASN A 265 -34.44 -39.97 2.39
CA ASN A 265 -33.20 -39.33 1.99
C ASN A 265 -33.00 -39.33 0.47
N ILE A 266 -32.44 -38.25 -0.04
CA ILE A 266 -31.77 -38.17 -1.34
C ILE A 266 -30.27 -38.09 -1.11
N THR A 267 -29.51 -39.03 -1.68
CA THR A 267 -28.06 -39.10 -1.47
C THR A 267 -27.30 -39.01 -2.80
N ILE A 268 -26.22 -38.27 -2.80
CA ILE A 268 -25.18 -38.34 -3.81
C ILE A 268 -23.96 -38.89 -3.12
N GLU A 269 -23.53 -40.08 -3.50
CA GLU A 269 -22.36 -40.72 -2.95
C GLU A 269 -21.32 -40.95 -4.04
N LYS A 270 -20.06 -40.73 -3.67
CA LYS A 270 -18.92 -40.89 -4.61
C LYS A 270 -19.05 -40.07 -5.90
N GLY A 271 -19.74 -38.95 -5.86
CA GLY A 271 -19.73 -37.99 -6.96
C GLY A 271 -18.29 -37.54 -7.27
N ARG A 272 -17.99 -37.38 -8.56
CA ARG A 272 -16.69 -36.95 -9.04
C ARG A 272 -16.89 -35.76 -9.95
N TRP A 273 -15.94 -34.82 -9.89
CA TRP A 273 -15.95 -33.67 -10.78
C TRP A 273 -14.52 -33.27 -11.13
N GLU A 274 -14.33 -32.67 -12.31
CA GLU A 274 -13.09 -32.15 -12.84
C GLU A 274 -13.39 -30.90 -13.65
N TRP A 275 -12.62 -29.82 -13.39
CA TRP A 275 -12.82 -28.53 -14.01
C TRP A 275 -11.50 -28.07 -14.66
N PHE A 276 -11.54 -27.70 -15.96
CA PHE A 276 -10.37 -27.35 -16.76
C PHE A 276 -10.24 -25.85 -17.04
N GLY A 277 -11.10 -24.99 -16.47
CA GLY A 277 -11.11 -23.55 -16.72
C GLY A 277 -9.95 -22.75 -16.11
N PHE A 278 -8.94 -23.42 -15.50
CA PHE A 278 -7.74 -22.82 -14.95
C PHE A 278 -6.48 -23.41 -15.61
N ASP A 279 -5.32 -22.81 -15.38
CA ASP A 279 -4.03 -23.27 -15.89
C ASP A 279 -3.73 -24.75 -15.58
N GLN A 280 -4.36 -25.28 -14.54
CA GLN A 280 -4.29 -26.70 -14.18
C GLN A 280 -5.67 -27.17 -13.71
N PRO A 281 -6.04 -28.45 -13.90
CA PRO A 281 -7.35 -28.95 -13.57
C PRO A 281 -7.61 -28.94 -12.04
N LEU A 282 -8.81 -28.53 -11.67
CA LEU A 282 -9.39 -28.77 -10.35
C LEU A 282 -10.22 -30.04 -10.42
N ARG A 283 -10.06 -30.94 -9.48
CA ARG A 283 -10.81 -32.18 -9.39
C ARG A 283 -11.19 -32.53 -7.96
N GLY A 284 -12.20 -33.32 -7.81
CA GLY A 284 -12.59 -33.69 -6.46
C GLY A 284 -13.76 -34.66 -6.38
N GLY A 285 -14.22 -34.84 -5.17
CA GLY A 285 -15.38 -35.66 -4.83
C GLY A 285 -16.45 -34.84 -4.16
N VAL A 286 -17.68 -35.28 -4.31
CA VAL A 286 -18.84 -34.69 -3.65
C VAL A 286 -19.70 -35.78 -3.04
N ASN A 287 -20.14 -35.54 -1.80
CA ASN A 287 -21.13 -36.34 -1.11
C ASN A 287 -22.19 -35.40 -0.57
N ILE A 288 -23.46 -35.69 -0.85
CA ILE A 288 -24.59 -34.89 -0.42
C ILE A 288 -25.64 -35.85 0.14
N ASN A 289 -26.24 -35.50 1.27
CA ASN A 289 -27.41 -36.15 1.81
C ASN A 289 -28.46 -35.10 2.12
N ILE A 290 -29.62 -35.24 1.50
CA ILE A 290 -30.81 -34.42 1.76
C ILE A 290 -31.81 -35.31 2.49
N ALA A 291 -31.98 -35.09 3.78
CA ALA A 291 -32.95 -35.82 4.61
C ALA A 291 -34.28 -35.07 4.65
N GLN A 292 -35.33 -35.83 4.92
CA GLN A 292 -36.71 -35.33 5.05
C GLN A 292 -37.19 -34.53 3.81
N TRP A 293 -36.73 -34.93 2.64
CA TRP A 293 -37.04 -34.24 1.38
C TRP A 293 -38.57 -34.19 1.08
N GLN A 294 -39.36 -35.08 1.66
CA GLN A 294 -40.82 -35.10 1.50
C GLN A 294 -41.53 -34.03 2.35
N GLN A 295 -40.88 -33.43 3.33
CA GLN A 295 -41.47 -32.40 4.19
C GLN A 295 -41.50 -30.99 3.54
N ARG A 296 -41.56 -30.94 2.22
CA ARG A 296 -41.57 -29.72 1.43
C ARG A 296 -40.31 -28.82 1.63
N LEU A 297 -40.31 -27.64 0.99
CA LEU A 297 -39.17 -26.73 0.95
C LEU A 297 -38.69 -26.21 2.32
N THR A 298 -39.48 -26.32 3.38
CA THR A 298 -39.15 -25.77 4.71
C THR A 298 -38.64 -26.81 5.72
N GLY A 299 -38.68 -28.10 5.38
CA GLY A 299 -38.29 -29.21 6.29
C GLY A 299 -37.01 -29.95 5.82
N LEU A 300 -36.46 -29.63 4.69
CA LEU A 300 -35.28 -30.29 4.12
C LEU A 300 -34.07 -30.14 5.03
N ARG A 301 -33.35 -31.24 5.28
CA ARG A 301 -32.07 -31.22 5.98
C ARG A 301 -30.93 -31.61 5.04
N LEU A 302 -29.98 -30.75 4.87
CA LEU A 302 -28.80 -30.92 4.00
C LEU A 302 -27.58 -31.27 4.85
N THR A 303 -26.88 -32.32 4.45
CA THR A 303 -25.49 -32.58 4.83
C THR A 303 -24.68 -32.68 3.56
N ALA A 304 -23.59 -31.95 3.45
CA ALA A 304 -22.74 -31.99 2.25
C ALA A 304 -21.25 -31.94 2.58
N ARG A 305 -20.49 -32.67 1.78
CA ARG A 305 -19.04 -32.62 1.79
C ARG A 305 -18.49 -32.57 0.37
N LEU A 306 -17.76 -31.50 0.05
CA LEU A 306 -17.09 -31.29 -1.22
C LEU A 306 -15.58 -31.24 -1.00
N ASN A 307 -14.84 -32.03 -1.74
CA ASN A 307 -13.38 -31.97 -1.79
C ASN A 307 -12.97 -31.34 -3.11
N VAL A 308 -12.01 -30.41 -3.06
CA VAL A 308 -11.38 -29.77 -4.20
C VAL A 308 -9.88 -30.02 -4.12
N MET A 309 -9.33 -30.65 -5.13
CA MET A 309 -7.89 -30.95 -5.21
C MET A 309 -7.34 -30.43 -6.52
N THR A 310 -6.14 -29.93 -6.45
CA THR A 310 -5.36 -29.57 -7.66
C THR A 310 -3.90 -29.99 -7.49
N GLN A 311 -3.29 -30.40 -8.58
CA GLN A 311 -1.88 -30.76 -8.61
C GLN A 311 -1.31 -30.53 -10.02
N GLY A 312 -0.33 -29.66 -10.12
CA GLY A 312 0.34 -29.34 -11.39
C GLY A 312 1.46 -28.33 -11.18
N HIS A 313 1.86 -27.69 -12.26
CA HIS A 313 2.91 -26.68 -12.27
C HIS A 313 2.54 -25.39 -11.48
N ALA A 314 1.25 -25.08 -11.38
CA ALA A 314 0.77 -23.94 -10.58
C ALA A 314 0.69 -24.25 -9.08
N GLY A 315 1.06 -25.48 -8.66
CA GLY A 315 1.09 -25.89 -7.25
C GLY A 315 0.19 -27.06 -6.91
N LYS A 316 0.11 -27.38 -5.61
CA LYS A 316 -0.76 -28.43 -5.05
C LYS A 316 -1.72 -27.78 -4.07
N GLY A 317 -3.01 -28.10 -4.20
CA GLY A 317 -4.03 -27.61 -3.31
C GLY A 317 -5.03 -28.69 -2.90
N ASN A 318 -5.53 -28.57 -1.69
CA ASN A 318 -6.64 -29.35 -1.18
C ASN A 318 -7.55 -28.44 -0.36
N LEU A 319 -8.85 -28.44 -0.72
CA LEU A 319 -9.89 -27.69 -0.04
C LEU A 319 -11.03 -28.65 0.28
N VAL A 320 -11.53 -28.64 1.49
CA VAL A 320 -12.67 -29.40 1.95
C VAL A 320 -13.74 -28.42 2.42
N ILE A 321 -14.92 -28.53 1.84
CA ILE A 321 -16.11 -27.79 2.21
C ILE A 321 -17.06 -28.77 2.86
N THR A 322 -17.51 -28.49 4.07
CA THR A 322 -18.43 -29.34 4.82
C THR A 322 -19.63 -28.52 5.29
N ILE A 323 -20.82 -28.99 4.97
CA ILE A 323 -22.07 -28.50 5.51
C ILE A 323 -22.55 -29.56 6.51
N PRO A 324 -22.60 -29.31 7.83
CA PRO A 324 -23.18 -30.20 8.81
C PRO A 324 -24.69 -30.31 8.57
N GLU A 325 -25.35 -31.32 9.18
CA GLU A 325 -26.78 -31.47 9.03
C GLU A 325 -27.54 -30.21 9.44
N THR A 326 -28.18 -29.58 8.46
CA THR A 326 -28.78 -28.25 8.59
C THR A 326 -30.12 -28.23 7.89
N ALA A 327 -31.13 -27.64 8.52
CA ALA A 327 -32.40 -27.37 7.87
C ALA A 327 -32.20 -26.27 6.80
N ILE A 328 -32.77 -26.52 5.60
CA ILE A 328 -32.71 -25.55 4.51
C ILE A 328 -34.07 -24.88 4.39
N ASN A 329 -34.03 -23.55 4.48
CA ASN A 329 -35.11 -22.71 4.04
C ASN A 329 -34.61 -21.86 2.83
N TRP A 330 -35.29 -21.97 1.70
CA TRP A 330 -34.88 -21.24 0.49
C TRP A 330 -35.04 -19.72 0.57
N LEU A 331 -36.00 -19.30 1.42
CA LEU A 331 -36.37 -17.88 1.57
C LEU A 331 -35.62 -17.21 2.73
N ASP A 332 -35.19 -18.00 3.72
CA ASP A 332 -34.45 -17.53 4.89
C ASP A 332 -33.45 -18.63 5.30
N ALA A 333 -32.36 -18.69 4.56
CA ALA A 333 -31.32 -19.66 4.77
C ALA A 333 -30.51 -19.32 6.04
N ASP A 334 -30.18 -20.38 6.77
CA ASP A 334 -29.27 -20.34 7.93
C ASP A 334 -28.36 -21.58 7.87
N ILE A 335 -27.39 -21.56 6.94
CA ILE A 335 -26.57 -22.72 6.60
C ILE A 335 -25.15 -22.53 7.11
N PRO A 336 -24.70 -23.21 8.16
CA PRO A 336 -23.33 -23.24 8.57
C PRO A 336 -22.48 -24.05 7.58
N ILE A 337 -21.35 -23.49 7.16
CA ILE A 337 -20.39 -24.13 6.26
C ILE A 337 -19.02 -24.08 6.91
N GLN A 338 -18.31 -25.20 6.90
CA GLN A 338 -16.91 -25.26 7.30
C GLN A 338 -16.03 -25.46 6.06
N LEU A 339 -15.16 -24.51 5.81
CA LEU A 339 -14.22 -24.53 4.71
C LEU A 339 -12.81 -24.63 5.28
N THR A 340 -12.10 -25.72 4.93
CA THR A 340 -10.72 -25.94 5.33
C THR A 340 -9.88 -26.30 4.12
N GLY A 341 -8.74 -25.62 3.96
CA GLY A 341 -7.92 -25.83 2.80
C GLY A 341 -6.45 -25.51 3.04
N ILE A 342 -5.63 -26.08 2.20
CA ILE A 342 -4.20 -25.84 2.11
C ILE A 342 -3.79 -25.82 0.65
N VAL A 343 -2.98 -24.82 0.30
CA VAL A 343 -2.38 -24.67 -1.04
C VAL A 343 -0.89 -24.49 -0.86
N ASN A 344 -0.13 -25.24 -1.62
CA ASN A 344 1.33 -25.13 -1.68
C ASN A 344 1.74 -24.80 -3.13
N LYS A 345 2.48 -23.73 -3.31
CA LYS A 345 3.08 -23.35 -4.58
C LYS A 345 4.53 -23.01 -4.34
N ASP A 346 5.44 -23.72 -5.00
CA ASP A 346 6.87 -23.56 -4.80
C ASP A 346 7.24 -23.68 -3.31
N LEU A 347 7.81 -22.62 -2.75
CA LEU A 347 8.14 -22.50 -1.33
C LEU A 347 7.05 -21.81 -0.50
N MET A 348 5.89 -21.50 -1.10
CA MET A 348 4.77 -20.85 -0.42
C MET A 348 3.70 -21.84 0.00
N GLN A 349 3.16 -21.63 1.17
CA GLN A 349 2.00 -22.36 1.69
C GLN A 349 0.95 -21.36 2.16
N ALA A 350 -0.28 -21.53 1.67
CA ALA A 350 -1.48 -20.88 2.19
C ALA A 350 -2.40 -21.91 2.82
N SER A 351 -3.02 -21.59 3.94
CA SER A 351 -4.04 -22.40 4.60
C SER A 351 -5.24 -21.56 4.99
N ALA A 352 -6.42 -22.14 4.85
CA ALA A 352 -7.69 -21.51 5.19
C ALA A 352 -8.43 -22.39 6.18
N GLN A 353 -8.96 -21.79 7.23
CA GLN A 353 -9.94 -22.38 8.14
C GLN A 353 -11.04 -21.33 8.27
N LEU A 354 -12.14 -21.56 7.56
CA LEU A 354 -13.20 -20.57 7.42
C LEU A 354 -14.55 -21.20 7.81
N PRO A 355 -14.92 -21.21 9.09
CA PRO A 355 -16.30 -21.40 9.48
C PRO A 355 -17.11 -20.19 8.99
N VAL A 356 -18.07 -20.42 8.13
CA VAL A 356 -18.95 -19.39 7.58
C VAL A 356 -20.41 -19.81 7.75
N LYS A 357 -21.30 -18.86 7.68
CA LYS A 357 -22.73 -19.04 7.73
C LYS A 357 -23.36 -18.36 6.52
N VAL A 358 -24.16 -19.09 5.77
CA VAL A 358 -24.92 -18.53 4.66
C VAL A 358 -26.29 -18.14 5.18
N THR A 359 -26.65 -16.87 5.05
CA THR A 359 -27.91 -16.30 5.56
C THR A 359 -28.67 -15.59 4.45
N GLY A 360 -30.00 -15.43 4.63
CA GLY A 360 -30.89 -14.76 3.71
C GLY A 360 -31.47 -15.66 2.62
N MET A 361 -31.93 -15.04 1.53
CA MET A 361 -32.50 -15.81 0.42
C MET A 361 -31.39 -16.55 -0.34
N LEU A 362 -31.56 -17.80 -0.68
CA LEU A 362 -30.57 -18.58 -1.44
C LEU A 362 -30.36 -18.08 -2.87
N THR A 363 -31.24 -17.24 -3.39
CA THR A 363 -31.05 -16.54 -4.66
C THR A 363 -30.15 -15.31 -4.56
N ASP A 364 -30.00 -14.73 -3.35
CA ASP A 364 -29.09 -13.63 -3.04
C ASP A 364 -28.53 -13.80 -1.61
N PRO A 365 -27.63 -14.78 -1.41
CA PRO A 365 -27.17 -15.16 -0.09
C PRO A 365 -26.11 -14.20 0.44
N THR A 366 -26.11 -14.05 1.76
CA THR A 366 -25.01 -13.38 2.46
C THR A 366 -24.17 -14.42 3.19
N ILE A 367 -22.88 -14.45 2.95
CA ILE A 367 -21.89 -15.29 3.62
C ILE A 367 -21.31 -14.50 4.80
N GLU A 368 -21.53 -14.96 6.01
CA GLU A 368 -20.98 -14.39 7.23
C GLU A 368 -19.79 -15.21 7.74
N PHE A 369 -18.64 -14.58 7.88
CA PHE A 369 -17.45 -15.21 8.45
C PHE A 369 -17.57 -15.30 9.97
N GLN A 370 -17.68 -16.54 10.49
CA GLN A 370 -17.88 -16.83 11.90
C GLN A 370 -16.58 -16.72 12.72
N PRO A 371 -16.65 -16.62 14.05
CA PRO A 371 -15.48 -16.69 14.92
C PRO A 371 -14.61 -17.91 14.63
N GLY A 372 -13.30 -17.70 14.49
CA GLY A 372 -12.35 -18.73 14.08
C GLY A 372 -12.01 -18.72 12.59
N SER A 373 -12.67 -17.87 11.77
CA SER A 373 -12.30 -17.68 10.36
C SER A 373 -10.92 -17.06 10.22
N LEU A 374 -9.98 -17.84 9.68
CA LEU A 374 -8.57 -17.47 9.60
C LEU A 374 -7.94 -17.94 8.28
N LEU A 375 -7.27 -17.04 7.60
CA LEU A 375 -6.31 -17.34 6.53
C LEU A 375 -4.88 -17.22 7.08
N ARG A 376 -4.01 -18.14 6.68
CA ARG A 376 -2.58 -18.11 7.04
C ARG A 376 -1.74 -18.31 5.80
N PHE A 377 -0.65 -17.57 5.74
CA PHE A 377 0.37 -17.68 4.70
C PHE A 377 1.75 -17.83 5.35
N LYS A 378 2.60 -18.64 4.73
CA LYS A 378 4.02 -18.77 5.08
C LYS A 378 4.81 -19.20 3.85
N GLY A 379 6.09 -18.87 3.83
CA GLY A 379 7.02 -19.26 2.78
C GLY A 379 7.63 -18.09 2.03
N GLN A 380 8.39 -18.40 1.00
CA GLN A 380 9.12 -17.43 0.21
C GLN A 380 8.18 -16.75 -0.80
N LEU A 381 8.02 -15.44 -0.67
CA LEU A 381 7.15 -14.65 -1.55
C LEU A 381 7.89 -14.11 -2.78
N THR A 382 9.15 -13.71 -2.58
CA THR A 382 10.09 -13.30 -3.63
C THR A 382 11.44 -13.95 -3.37
N GLU A 383 12.42 -13.74 -4.25
CA GLU A 383 13.79 -14.27 -4.05
C GLU A 383 14.42 -13.82 -2.71
N THR A 384 14.05 -12.65 -2.23
CA THR A 384 14.62 -12.06 -1.00
C THR A 384 13.69 -12.12 0.21
N LEU A 385 12.36 -12.10 -0.02
CA LEU A 385 11.34 -11.95 1.02
C LEU A 385 10.72 -13.28 1.41
N THR A 386 10.88 -13.67 2.65
CA THR A 386 10.27 -14.85 3.26
C THR A 386 9.26 -14.45 4.33
N VAL A 387 8.03 -14.86 4.18
CA VAL A 387 6.98 -14.73 5.19
C VAL A 387 7.08 -15.90 6.17
N LYS A 388 7.45 -15.63 7.41
CA LYS A 388 7.53 -16.62 8.50
C LYS A 388 6.15 -17.06 8.97
N ASP A 389 5.24 -16.10 9.14
CA ASP A 389 3.82 -16.33 9.50
C ASP A 389 3.02 -15.08 9.14
N ALA A 390 1.95 -15.25 8.40
CA ALA A 390 0.96 -14.22 8.15
C ALA A 390 -0.42 -14.76 8.52
N ARG A 391 -1.17 -14.01 9.31
CA ARG A 391 -2.49 -14.35 9.82
C ARG A 391 -3.48 -13.26 9.45
N LEU A 392 -4.57 -13.67 8.79
CA LEU A 392 -5.65 -12.79 8.36
C LEU A 392 -6.97 -13.31 8.94
N PRO A 393 -7.39 -12.84 10.12
CA PRO A 393 -8.71 -13.18 10.67
C PRO A 393 -9.80 -12.46 9.88
N LEU A 394 -10.87 -13.19 9.51
CA LEU A 394 -12.00 -12.68 8.75
C LEU A 394 -13.30 -12.65 9.58
N ALA A 395 -13.27 -13.08 10.83
CA ALA A 395 -14.45 -13.14 11.70
C ALA A 395 -15.20 -11.80 11.77
N GLY A 396 -16.52 -11.82 11.61
CA GLY A 396 -17.38 -10.63 11.63
C GLY A 396 -17.45 -9.87 10.30
N SER A 397 -16.83 -10.40 9.24
CA SER A 397 -16.98 -9.88 7.87
C SER A 397 -18.10 -10.63 7.15
N THR A 398 -18.64 -9.99 6.11
CA THR A 398 -19.70 -10.53 5.27
C THR A 398 -19.35 -10.43 3.79
N LEU A 399 -19.83 -11.38 3.00
CA LEU A 399 -19.73 -11.39 1.54
C LEU A 399 -21.11 -11.61 0.94
N SER A 400 -21.55 -10.72 0.07
CA SER A 400 -22.82 -10.77 -0.64
C SER A 400 -22.66 -10.38 -2.10
N SER A 401 -23.76 -10.34 -2.85
CA SER A 401 -23.79 -9.78 -4.22
C SER A 401 -23.31 -8.32 -4.29
N LYS A 402 -23.45 -7.55 -3.20
CA LYS A 402 -22.95 -6.17 -3.08
C LYS A 402 -21.46 -6.08 -2.81
N GLY A 403 -20.81 -7.19 -2.50
CA GLY A 403 -19.38 -7.28 -2.22
C GLY A 403 -19.03 -7.73 -0.80
N PHE A 404 -17.74 -7.70 -0.53
CA PHE A 404 -17.19 -8.01 0.79
C PHE A 404 -17.25 -6.78 1.70
N ASN A 405 -17.87 -6.94 2.86
CA ASN A 405 -17.96 -5.92 3.90
C ASN A 405 -17.36 -6.45 5.21
N GLY A 406 -16.49 -5.67 5.84
CA GLY A 406 -15.93 -6.08 7.13
C GLY A 406 -14.52 -5.63 7.39
N HIS A 407 -13.84 -6.38 8.26
CA HIS A 407 -12.49 -6.07 8.69
C HIS A 407 -11.45 -6.81 7.84
N LEU A 408 -10.47 -6.06 7.36
CA LEU A 408 -9.27 -6.57 6.69
C LEU A 408 -8.09 -6.46 7.67
N ASN A 409 -8.01 -7.40 8.62
CA ASN A 409 -6.95 -7.41 9.60
C ASN A 409 -5.87 -8.43 9.20
N ALA A 410 -4.60 -8.09 9.45
CA ALA A 410 -3.50 -9.02 9.27
C ALA A 410 -2.36 -8.76 10.26
N ILE A 411 -1.66 -9.82 10.62
CA ILE A 411 -0.39 -9.78 11.33
C ILE A 411 0.60 -10.55 10.47
N VAL A 412 1.68 -9.91 10.05
CA VAL A 412 2.70 -10.50 9.19
C VAL A 412 4.06 -10.43 9.87
N LEU A 413 4.70 -11.58 10.00
CA LEU A 413 6.10 -11.72 10.39
C LEU A 413 6.87 -12.12 9.15
N ALA A 414 7.83 -11.32 8.75
CA ALA A 414 8.60 -11.58 7.54
C ALA A 414 10.08 -11.23 7.73
N GLU A 415 10.89 -11.82 6.89
CA GLU A 415 12.33 -11.60 6.79
C GLU A 415 12.69 -11.37 5.34
N ASP A 416 13.44 -10.33 5.09
CA ASP A 416 14.01 -10.05 3.79
C ASP A 416 15.53 -10.08 3.89
N THR A 417 16.21 -10.79 2.98
CA THR A 417 17.67 -10.95 3.01
C THR A 417 18.43 -9.64 2.81
N ILE A 418 17.78 -8.64 2.19
CA ILE A 418 18.35 -7.32 1.93
C ILE A 418 17.92 -6.33 3.01
N TRP A 419 16.64 -6.36 3.39
CA TRP A 419 16.00 -5.34 4.24
C TRP A 419 15.87 -5.75 5.71
N GLY A 420 16.07 -7.04 6.05
CA GLY A 420 16.02 -7.54 7.41
C GLY A 420 14.65 -8.03 7.89
N ASP A 421 14.47 -8.10 9.21
CA ASP A 421 13.26 -8.63 9.84
C ASP A 421 12.24 -7.53 10.11
N TYR A 422 10.96 -7.83 9.90
CA TYR A 422 9.88 -6.90 10.26
C TYR A 422 8.61 -7.62 10.72
N ARG A 423 7.91 -6.94 11.59
CA ARG A 423 6.60 -7.31 12.10
C ARG A 423 5.60 -6.22 11.75
N VAL A 424 4.56 -6.63 11.07
CA VAL A 424 3.57 -5.72 10.52
C VAL A 424 2.19 -6.07 11.06
N HIS A 425 1.48 -5.07 11.52
CA HIS A 425 0.05 -5.14 11.83
C HIS A 425 -0.71 -4.31 10.80
N PHE A 426 -1.68 -4.94 10.19
CA PHE A 426 -2.60 -4.30 9.28
C PHE A 426 -4.01 -4.36 9.86
N ALA A 427 -4.70 -3.24 9.93
CA ALA A 427 -6.11 -3.17 10.23
C ALA A 427 -6.80 -2.35 9.16
N GLY A 428 -7.80 -2.92 8.52
CA GLY A 428 -8.58 -2.27 7.50
C GLY A 428 -10.05 -2.53 7.68
N ARG A 429 -10.86 -1.72 7.03
CA ARG A 429 -12.29 -1.92 6.87
C ARG A 429 -12.64 -1.74 5.40
N SER A 430 -13.34 -2.70 4.86
CA SER A 430 -13.87 -2.68 3.50
C SER A 430 -15.36 -2.46 3.52
N THR A 431 -15.86 -1.78 2.48
CA THR A 431 -17.28 -1.57 2.24
C THR A 431 -17.52 -1.76 0.75
N ASP A 432 -18.47 -2.64 0.40
CA ASP A 432 -18.89 -2.97 -0.97
C ASP A 432 -17.71 -3.36 -1.89
N PHE A 433 -16.86 -4.27 -1.38
CA PHE A 433 -15.62 -4.67 -2.01
C PHE A 433 -15.89 -5.73 -3.09
N LEU A 434 -15.99 -5.31 -4.33
CA LEU A 434 -16.15 -6.14 -5.52
C LEU A 434 -14.86 -6.08 -6.37
N PRO A 435 -14.68 -6.95 -7.36
CA PRO A 435 -13.53 -6.89 -8.26
C PRO A 435 -13.43 -5.59 -9.07
N ASP A 436 -14.57 -5.01 -9.41
CA ASP A 436 -14.73 -3.81 -10.23
C ASP A 436 -14.91 -2.51 -9.44
N GLN A 437 -15.33 -2.60 -8.17
CA GLN A 437 -15.50 -1.43 -7.31
C GLN A 437 -15.31 -1.75 -5.83
N GLY A 438 -14.96 -0.76 -5.05
CA GLY A 438 -14.84 -0.90 -3.61
C GLY A 438 -14.26 0.30 -2.90
N ASN A 439 -14.57 0.41 -1.62
CA ASN A 439 -14.02 1.41 -0.72
C ASN A 439 -13.32 0.72 0.44
N TRP A 440 -12.17 1.23 0.85
CA TRP A 440 -11.48 0.71 2.03
C TRP A 440 -10.89 1.82 2.88
N GLN A 441 -10.90 1.58 4.19
CA GLN A 441 -10.12 2.29 5.18
C GLN A 441 -9.05 1.35 5.68
N TRP A 442 -7.85 1.84 5.90
CA TRP A 442 -6.74 1.03 6.33
C TRP A 442 -5.84 1.75 7.31
N ARG A 443 -5.26 0.99 8.22
CA ARG A 443 -4.20 1.37 9.11
C ARG A 443 -3.15 0.28 9.14
N TYR A 444 -1.92 0.66 9.09
CA TYR A 444 -0.77 -0.20 9.00
C TYR A 444 0.29 0.31 9.95
N TRP A 445 0.67 -0.50 10.93
CA TRP A 445 1.67 -0.13 11.92
C TRP A 445 2.60 -1.28 12.21
N GLY A 446 3.80 -0.97 12.71
CA GLY A 446 4.80 -1.97 13.05
C GLY A 446 6.14 -1.37 13.34
N GLU A 447 7.07 -2.26 13.53
CA GLU A 447 8.47 -1.96 13.71
C GLU A 447 9.31 -2.92 12.87
N GLY A 448 10.48 -2.49 12.44
CA GLY A 448 11.39 -3.31 11.67
C GLY A 448 12.81 -2.76 11.67
N ASN A 449 13.75 -3.68 11.61
CA ASN A 449 15.14 -3.42 11.26
C ASN A 449 15.29 -3.62 9.76
N LEU A 450 14.76 -2.70 8.99
CA LEU A 450 14.92 -2.69 7.54
C LEU A 450 16.29 -2.10 7.24
N LEU A 451 17.33 -2.92 7.17
CA LEU A 451 18.68 -2.45 6.89
C LEU A 451 18.74 -1.71 5.54
N PRO A 452 19.27 -0.49 5.49
CA PRO A 452 19.90 0.28 6.59
C PRO A 452 18.91 1.13 7.41
N LEU A 453 17.62 0.93 7.27
CA LEU A 453 16.55 1.73 7.87
C LEU A 453 16.01 1.05 9.13
N LYS A 454 16.00 1.78 10.25
CA LYS A 454 15.25 1.42 11.45
C LYS A 454 14.02 2.32 11.54
N ALA A 455 12.85 1.73 11.58
CA ALA A 455 11.61 2.47 11.61
C ALA A 455 10.59 1.86 12.56
N ARG A 456 9.86 2.73 13.22
CA ARG A 456 8.56 2.43 13.83
C ARG A 456 7.54 3.30 13.10
N TRP A 457 6.50 2.67 12.55
CA TRP A 457 5.53 3.35 11.69
C TRP A 457 4.09 3.13 12.10
N ASP A 458 3.25 4.10 11.81
CA ASP A 458 1.80 4.05 11.87
C ASP A 458 1.27 4.86 10.68
N ILE A 459 0.69 4.17 9.73
CA ILE A 459 0.20 4.74 8.47
C ILE A 459 -1.27 4.42 8.35
N ALA A 460 -2.11 5.42 8.12
CA ALA A 460 -3.54 5.24 7.93
C ALA A 460 -4.02 6.00 6.70
N GLY A 461 -5.07 5.51 6.10
CA GLY A 461 -5.64 6.14 4.92
C GLY A 461 -6.99 5.55 4.51
N THR A 462 -7.53 6.14 3.45
CA THR A 462 -8.74 5.69 2.77
C THR A 462 -8.46 5.59 1.29
N GLY A 463 -9.20 4.74 0.60
CA GLY A 463 -9.08 4.59 -0.83
C GLY A 463 -10.32 3.96 -1.44
N SER A 464 -10.38 3.98 -2.77
CA SER A 464 -11.43 3.39 -3.55
C SER A 464 -10.88 2.88 -4.88
N TRP A 465 -11.58 1.95 -5.50
CA TRP A 465 -11.38 1.64 -6.90
C TRP A 465 -12.73 1.51 -7.62
N VAL A 466 -12.72 1.90 -8.87
CA VAL A 466 -13.83 1.71 -9.80
C VAL A 466 -13.21 1.26 -11.11
N ASP A 467 -13.56 0.10 -11.58
CA ASP A 467 -12.97 -0.56 -12.74
C ASP A 467 -11.42 -0.62 -12.65
N ASN A 468 -10.76 0.02 -13.59
CA ASN A 468 -9.30 0.10 -13.64
C ASN A 468 -8.69 1.26 -12.85
N MET A 469 -9.53 2.15 -12.28
CA MET A 469 -9.06 3.30 -11.51
C MET A 469 -8.94 2.97 -10.02
N VAL A 470 -7.75 3.06 -9.47
CA VAL A 470 -7.48 2.96 -8.03
C VAL A 470 -7.16 4.35 -7.49
N SER A 471 -7.87 4.78 -6.45
CA SER A 471 -7.65 6.06 -5.78
C SER A 471 -7.23 5.85 -4.33
N PHE A 472 -6.17 6.52 -3.90
CA PHE A 472 -5.83 6.73 -2.50
C PHE A 472 -6.29 8.13 -2.11
N GLU A 473 -7.39 8.22 -1.39
CA GLU A 473 -8.04 9.50 -1.07
C GLU A 473 -7.29 10.23 0.04
N THR A 474 -6.93 9.51 1.09
CA THR A 474 -6.16 10.04 2.21
C THR A 474 -5.01 9.11 2.55
N LEU A 475 -3.91 9.68 3.00
CA LEU A 475 -2.77 8.97 3.55
C LEU A 475 -2.16 9.83 4.66
N ASN A 476 -2.06 9.29 5.86
CA ASN A 476 -1.40 9.91 7.00
C ASN A 476 -0.38 8.91 7.56
N THR A 477 0.85 9.34 7.69
CA THR A 477 1.89 8.53 8.34
C THR A 477 2.15 9.01 9.75
N GLY A 478 2.49 8.08 10.61
CA GLY A 478 2.84 8.32 12.01
C GLY A 478 4.19 7.69 12.36
N PHE A 479 5.27 8.09 11.70
CA PHE A 479 6.60 7.64 12.11
C PHE A 479 7.07 8.44 13.33
N ASP A 480 7.57 7.76 14.36
CA ASP A 480 8.21 8.43 15.49
C ASP A 480 9.63 8.85 15.12
N VAL A 481 10.41 7.91 14.61
CA VAL A 481 11.77 8.13 14.12
C VAL A 481 12.01 7.26 12.89
N LEU A 482 12.61 7.84 11.88
CA LEU A 482 13.10 7.14 10.70
C LEU A 482 14.61 7.33 10.62
N THR A 483 15.36 6.24 10.74
CA THR A 483 16.82 6.29 10.71
C THR A 483 17.35 5.57 9.48
N TYR A 484 18.17 6.26 8.71
CA TYR A 484 18.89 5.70 7.57
C TYR A 484 20.39 5.86 7.79
N GLN A 485 21.13 4.75 7.96
CA GLN A 485 22.50 4.76 8.38
C GLN A 485 22.68 5.60 9.67
N HIS A 486 23.29 6.76 9.57
CA HIS A 486 23.56 7.68 10.67
C HIS A 486 22.70 8.96 10.61
N THR A 487 21.77 9.06 9.65
CA THR A 487 20.83 10.17 9.53
C THR A 487 19.49 9.77 10.12
N SER A 488 18.93 10.58 11.00
CA SER A 488 17.63 10.33 11.61
C SER A 488 16.64 11.47 11.34
N MET A 489 15.40 11.09 11.03
CA MET A 489 14.28 12.02 10.90
C MET A 489 13.36 11.84 12.09
N LEU A 490 13.09 12.90 12.83
CA LEU A 490 12.18 12.88 13.98
C LEU A 490 10.76 13.21 13.53
N ALA A 491 9.82 12.37 13.93
CA ALA A 491 8.40 12.50 13.66
C ALA A 491 8.04 12.86 12.21
N PRO A 492 8.56 12.12 11.21
CA PRO A 492 8.18 12.38 9.83
C PRO A 492 6.68 12.08 9.64
N ARG A 493 5.98 12.98 8.95
CA ARG A 493 4.56 12.87 8.60
C ARG A 493 4.41 13.05 7.10
N LEU A 494 3.73 12.11 6.45
CA LEU A 494 3.37 12.21 5.05
C LEU A 494 1.87 12.32 4.93
N THR A 495 1.40 13.32 4.20
CA THR A 495 -0.01 13.56 3.92
C THR A 495 -0.22 13.76 2.43
N LEU A 496 -1.39 13.38 1.92
CA LEU A 496 -1.76 13.68 0.54
C LEU A 496 -2.37 15.08 0.47
N LEU A 497 -1.89 15.88 -0.46
CA LEU A 497 -2.49 17.18 -0.83
C LEU A 497 -3.59 17.03 -1.88
N THR A 498 -3.42 16.05 -2.76
CA THR A 498 -4.44 15.58 -3.69
C THR A 498 -4.44 14.05 -3.69
N PRO A 499 -5.59 13.40 -3.92
CA PRO A 499 -5.64 11.95 -4.03
C PRO A 499 -4.63 11.42 -5.04
N PHE A 500 -4.03 10.27 -4.73
CA PHE A 500 -3.26 9.53 -5.72
C PHE A 500 -4.21 8.68 -6.53
N ARG A 501 -4.16 8.87 -7.85
CA ARG A 501 -4.96 8.15 -8.83
C ARG A 501 -4.08 7.27 -9.69
N TRP A 502 -4.48 6.01 -9.82
CA TRP A 502 -3.80 5.04 -10.67
C TRP A 502 -4.79 4.38 -11.62
N LEU A 503 -4.73 4.77 -12.89
CA LEU A 503 -5.47 4.12 -13.97
C LEU A 503 -4.64 2.97 -14.53
N ARG A 504 -5.12 1.73 -14.35
CA ARG A 504 -4.50 0.47 -14.80
C ARG A 504 -4.97 0.12 -16.21
N ASP A 505 -4.83 1.04 -17.14
CA ASP A 505 -5.16 0.84 -18.55
C ASP A 505 -3.86 0.68 -19.34
N ASP A 506 -3.74 -0.41 -20.12
CA ASP A 506 -2.54 -0.69 -20.92
C ASP A 506 -2.31 0.34 -22.03
N LYS A 507 -3.37 0.97 -22.54
CA LYS A 507 -3.31 1.98 -23.61
C LYS A 507 -2.99 3.37 -23.09
N ASN A 508 -3.56 3.76 -21.95
CA ASN A 508 -3.41 5.08 -21.36
C ASN A 508 -3.18 5.01 -19.86
N PRO A 509 -2.07 4.39 -19.41
CA PRO A 509 -1.80 4.27 -17.98
C PRO A 509 -1.52 5.65 -17.37
N LEU A 510 -2.11 5.92 -16.21
CA LEU A 510 -1.93 7.15 -15.47
C LEU A 510 -1.69 6.88 -14.00
N PHE A 511 -0.65 7.50 -13.46
CA PHE A 511 -0.39 7.53 -12.02
C PHE A 511 -0.03 8.96 -11.63
N GLU A 512 -0.86 9.60 -10.81
CA GLU A 512 -0.64 10.99 -10.41
C GLU A 512 -1.14 11.29 -9.00
N GLY A 513 -0.53 12.30 -8.36
CA GLY A 513 -0.94 12.82 -7.06
C GLY A 513 0.02 13.86 -6.53
N LYS A 514 -0.35 14.49 -5.42
CA LYS A 514 0.52 15.42 -4.68
C LYS A 514 0.60 15.02 -3.23
N LEU A 515 1.80 15.09 -2.68
CA LEU A 515 2.06 14.76 -1.28
C LEU A 515 2.83 15.87 -0.58
N LYS A 516 2.71 15.89 0.72
CA LYS A 516 3.50 16.70 1.63
C LYS A 516 4.15 15.79 2.67
N LEU A 517 5.46 15.85 2.78
CA LEU A 517 6.24 15.21 3.83
C LEU A 517 6.78 16.31 4.76
N THR A 518 6.52 16.16 6.05
CA THR A 518 7.04 17.07 7.08
C THR A 518 7.86 16.28 8.08
N SER A 519 8.90 16.91 8.64
CA SER A 519 9.66 16.36 9.74
C SER A 519 9.91 17.44 10.79
N GLN A 520 9.86 17.09 12.05
CA GLN A 520 10.21 18.03 13.11
C GLN A 520 11.68 18.39 13.08
N ARG A 521 12.53 17.38 12.82
CA ARG A 521 13.98 17.55 12.77
C ARG A 521 14.61 16.42 11.95
N ILE A 522 15.66 16.75 11.24
CA ILE A 522 16.53 15.79 10.54
C ILE A 522 17.94 15.98 11.08
N ASP A 523 18.48 14.97 11.74
CA ASP A 523 19.82 14.97 12.31
C ASP A 523 20.80 14.26 11.37
N PHE A 524 21.96 14.87 11.14
CA PHE A 524 23.03 14.33 10.31
C PHE A 524 24.17 13.75 11.15
N PRO A 525 24.95 12.79 10.60
CA PRO A 525 26.01 12.10 11.36
C PRO A 525 27.09 13.05 11.91
N ALA A 526 27.36 14.11 11.20
CA ALA A 526 28.35 15.14 11.58
C ALA A 526 27.90 16.01 12.77
N GLY A 527 26.64 15.92 13.19
CA GLY A 527 26.08 16.69 14.30
C GLY A 527 25.29 17.93 13.86
N GLY A 528 25.17 18.18 12.55
CA GLY A 528 24.27 19.20 12.00
C GLY A 528 22.83 18.70 11.91
N PHE A 529 21.89 19.62 11.75
CA PHE A 529 20.49 19.28 11.65
C PHE A 529 19.69 20.24 10.75
N LEU A 530 18.53 19.78 10.27
CA LEU A 530 17.48 20.62 9.66
C LEU A 530 16.27 20.62 10.61
N ASP A 531 15.78 21.80 10.95
CA ASP A 531 14.60 21.96 11.77
C ASP A 531 13.36 22.21 10.90
N ARG A 532 12.24 21.58 11.25
CA ARG A 532 10.93 21.74 10.59
C ARG A 532 11.01 21.66 9.06
N ALA A 533 11.54 20.55 8.55
CA ALA A 533 11.62 20.32 7.13
C ALA A 533 10.25 20.00 6.52
N ASP A 534 9.89 20.71 5.45
CA ASP A 534 8.68 20.53 4.66
C ASP A 534 9.05 20.20 3.21
N PHE A 535 8.63 19.03 2.72
CA PHE A 535 8.80 18.63 1.34
C PHE A 535 7.44 18.46 0.67
N ILE A 536 7.19 19.24 -0.38
CA ILE A 536 5.95 19.15 -1.16
C ILE A 536 6.32 18.63 -2.55
N ALA A 537 5.67 17.55 -2.98
CA ALA A 537 5.98 16.94 -4.25
C ALA A 537 4.72 16.59 -5.06
N SER A 538 4.85 16.71 -6.37
CA SER A 538 3.91 16.19 -7.36
C SER A 538 4.50 14.95 -8.03
N VAL A 539 3.71 13.91 -8.12
CA VAL A 539 4.05 12.63 -8.76
C VAL A 539 3.25 12.50 -10.02
N LYS A 540 3.88 12.06 -11.11
CA LYS A 540 3.21 11.76 -12.37
C LYS A 540 3.94 10.65 -13.11
N GLY A 541 3.21 9.64 -13.58
CA GLY A 541 3.78 8.48 -14.25
C GLY A 541 2.75 7.55 -14.86
N GLN A 542 3.19 6.34 -15.12
CA GLN A 542 2.35 5.25 -15.66
C GLN A 542 1.83 4.34 -14.56
N SER A 543 2.60 4.16 -13.48
CA SER A 543 2.26 3.27 -12.37
C SER A 543 3.02 3.67 -11.11
N PRO A 544 2.68 3.11 -9.92
CA PRO A 544 3.48 3.24 -8.70
C PRO A 544 4.94 2.75 -8.85
N PHE A 545 5.21 1.92 -9.86
CA PHE A 545 6.54 1.37 -10.15
C PHE A 545 7.29 2.16 -11.23
N ARG A 546 6.63 3.12 -11.91
CA ARG A 546 7.25 3.94 -12.97
C ARG A 546 6.65 5.33 -12.98
N PHE A 547 7.32 6.25 -12.29
CA PHE A 547 6.87 7.64 -12.17
C PHE A 547 8.03 8.64 -12.11
N ASN A 548 7.70 9.89 -12.35
CA ASN A 548 8.53 11.05 -12.08
C ASN A 548 7.95 11.81 -10.89
N MET A 549 8.80 12.35 -10.05
CA MET A 549 8.41 13.21 -8.93
C MET A 549 9.16 14.55 -9.04
N LYS A 550 8.43 15.63 -8.86
CA LYS A 550 8.97 16.98 -8.75
C LYS A 550 8.56 17.54 -7.41
N GLY A 551 9.53 17.96 -6.63
CA GLY A 551 9.28 18.44 -5.29
C GLY A 551 10.14 19.62 -4.90
N GLU A 552 9.72 20.28 -3.83
CA GLU A 552 10.41 21.40 -3.20
C GLU A 552 10.54 21.14 -1.71
N LEU A 553 11.76 21.22 -1.20
CA LEU A 553 12.09 21.08 0.21
C LEU A 553 12.41 22.45 0.79
N ASN A 554 11.76 22.77 1.89
CA ASN A 554 12.03 23.94 2.72
C ASN A 554 12.31 23.51 4.16
N ALA A 555 13.17 24.21 4.87
CA ALA A 555 13.44 23.97 6.28
C ALA A 555 13.71 25.32 7.01
N LYS A 556 13.58 25.30 8.35
CA LYS A 556 13.87 26.48 9.16
C LYS A 556 15.38 26.55 9.51
N PRO A 557 15.93 27.75 9.71
CA PRO A 557 15.23 29.02 9.72
C PRO A 557 14.81 29.58 8.34
N ASN A 558 15.55 29.38 7.25
CA ASN A 558 15.21 29.89 5.92
C ASN A 558 15.93 29.09 4.81
N ILE A 559 15.95 27.78 4.93
CA ILE A 559 16.54 26.89 3.94
C ILE A 559 15.51 26.56 2.87
N GLY A 560 15.84 26.80 1.62
CA GLY A 560 15.00 26.44 0.49
C GLY A 560 14.53 27.65 -0.33
N PRO A 561 13.73 27.40 -1.38
CA PRO A 561 13.25 26.10 -1.85
C PRO A 561 14.34 25.27 -2.55
N ILE A 562 14.60 24.07 -2.05
CA ILE A 562 15.47 23.10 -2.72
C ILE A 562 14.59 22.29 -3.68
N THR A 563 14.85 22.41 -4.97
CA THR A 563 14.10 21.66 -5.98
C THR A 563 14.70 20.27 -6.16
N ILE A 564 13.84 19.26 -6.12
CA ILE A 564 14.21 17.84 -6.26
C ILE A 564 13.36 17.24 -7.37
N ASN A 565 14.01 16.78 -8.44
CA ASN A 565 13.35 16.08 -9.54
C ASN A 565 13.85 14.66 -9.56
N THR A 566 12.95 13.67 -9.50
CA THR A 566 13.32 12.27 -9.50
C THR A 566 12.52 11.46 -10.50
N ARG A 567 13.09 10.34 -10.92
CA ARG A 567 12.45 9.32 -11.74
C ARG A 567 12.68 7.95 -11.11
N TRP A 568 11.59 7.24 -10.87
CA TRP A 568 11.57 5.85 -10.44
C TRP A 568 11.21 4.97 -11.62
N ASP A 569 11.98 3.90 -11.88
CA ASP A 569 11.76 2.96 -12.98
C ASP A 569 11.40 1.52 -12.52
N GLY A 570 11.19 1.34 -11.21
CA GLY A 570 10.89 0.06 -10.57
C GLY A 570 12.10 -0.56 -9.87
N GLU A 571 13.31 -0.24 -10.32
CA GLU A 571 14.55 -0.79 -9.78
C GLU A 571 15.48 0.31 -9.27
N ARG A 572 15.46 1.49 -9.89
CA ARG A 572 16.40 2.56 -9.65
C ARG A 572 15.70 3.91 -9.52
N LEU A 573 15.98 4.61 -8.45
CA LEU A 573 15.63 6.01 -8.27
C LEU A 573 16.77 6.89 -8.76
N ARG A 574 16.53 7.70 -9.79
CA ARG A 574 17.47 8.72 -10.27
C ARG A 574 16.89 10.07 -9.95
N GLY A 575 17.74 11.02 -9.55
CA GLY A 575 17.27 12.34 -9.20
C GLY A 575 18.31 13.43 -9.42
N GLN A 576 17.79 14.63 -9.51
CA GLN A 576 18.56 15.88 -9.54
C GLN A 576 18.06 16.76 -8.41
N MET A 577 18.97 17.32 -7.68
CA MET A 577 18.70 18.26 -6.61
C MET A 577 19.37 19.60 -6.98
N ARG A 578 18.62 20.67 -6.87
CA ARG A 578 19.14 22.02 -7.05
C ARG A 578 18.79 22.87 -5.85
N TRP A 579 19.80 23.37 -5.23
CA TRP A 579 19.73 24.29 -4.12
C TRP A 579 20.08 25.68 -4.65
N PRO A 580 19.16 26.64 -4.75
CA PRO A 580 19.42 27.96 -5.28
C PRO A 580 20.38 28.75 -4.37
N ALA A 581 20.97 29.83 -4.91
CA ALA A 581 21.81 30.70 -4.11
C ALA A 581 21.04 31.27 -2.90
N GLN A 582 21.59 31.08 -1.72
CA GLN A 582 21.03 31.52 -0.45
C GLN A 582 22.12 32.06 0.46
N PRO A 583 21.78 32.96 1.40
CA PRO A 583 22.72 33.41 2.42
C PRO A 583 23.32 32.23 3.20
N ILE A 584 24.65 32.25 3.37
CA ILE A 584 25.36 31.13 4.00
C ILE A 584 24.96 30.94 5.47
N ASN A 585 24.53 31.96 6.19
CA ASN A 585 24.11 31.90 7.57
C ASN A 585 22.82 31.03 7.75
N ALA A 586 22.01 30.89 6.70
CA ALA A 586 20.87 29.97 6.73
C ALA A 586 21.28 28.52 7.01
N PHE A 587 22.53 28.15 6.74
CA PHE A 587 23.07 26.80 6.91
C PHE A 587 23.74 26.58 8.26
N GLN A 588 23.67 27.53 9.19
CA GLN A 588 24.27 27.42 10.52
C GLN A 588 23.91 26.10 11.23
N SER A 589 22.65 25.68 11.14
CA SER A 589 22.18 24.44 11.76
C SER A 589 22.78 23.17 11.16
N LEU A 590 23.31 23.22 9.95
CA LEU A 590 23.99 22.07 9.32
C LEU A 590 25.42 21.89 9.79
N LEU A 591 25.99 22.88 10.46
CA LEU A 591 27.31 22.79 11.04
C LEU A 591 27.22 22.21 12.46
N PRO A 592 28.10 21.27 12.82
CA PRO A 592 28.22 20.81 14.20
C PRO A 592 28.64 21.95 15.13
N GLU A 593 27.94 22.12 16.23
CA GLU A 593 28.26 23.13 17.26
C GLU A 593 29.71 23.01 17.80
N LYS A 594 30.23 21.79 17.83
CA LYS A 594 31.60 21.50 18.28
C LYS A 594 32.67 22.20 17.44
N LEU A 595 32.39 22.59 16.22
CA LEU A 595 33.31 23.31 15.36
C LEU A 595 33.54 24.75 15.82
N GLY A 596 32.60 25.31 16.60
CA GLY A 596 32.69 26.71 17.06
C GLY A 596 32.72 27.71 15.90
N ILE A 597 32.07 27.42 14.79
CA ILE A 597 31.98 28.25 13.60
C ILE A 597 30.60 28.88 13.54
N THR A 598 30.56 30.21 13.42
CA THR A 598 29.29 30.92 13.17
C THR A 598 29.34 31.53 11.79
N LEU A 599 28.40 31.13 10.93
CA LEU A 599 28.26 31.62 9.57
C LEU A 599 27.62 33.00 9.62
N ASP A 600 28.23 33.96 8.88
CA ASP A 600 27.79 35.35 8.88
C ASP A 600 27.27 35.78 7.48
N ASN A 601 28.10 36.15 6.58
CA ASN A 601 27.74 36.63 5.24
C ASN A 601 28.27 35.72 4.14
N GLY A 602 27.74 35.87 2.94
CA GLY A 602 28.12 35.12 1.74
C GLY A 602 26.96 34.35 1.13
N GLU A 603 27.23 33.79 -0.02
CA GLU A 603 26.26 33.01 -0.78
C GLU A 603 26.69 31.53 -0.85
N PHE A 604 25.72 30.65 -0.71
CA PHE A 604 25.87 29.22 -0.90
C PHE A 604 24.86 28.72 -1.92
N TYR A 605 25.29 27.90 -2.86
CA TYR A 605 24.41 27.13 -3.73
C TYR A 605 25.01 25.77 -4.07
N THR A 606 24.17 24.77 -4.37
CA THR A 606 24.62 23.45 -4.79
C THR A 606 23.68 22.81 -5.78
N GLN A 607 24.26 21.96 -6.62
CA GLN A 607 23.53 21.09 -7.52
C GLN A 607 24.13 19.69 -7.41
N ALA A 608 23.27 18.68 -7.37
CA ALA A 608 23.67 17.29 -7.31
C ALA A 608 22.76 16.41 -8.16
N ASP A 609 23.35 15.40 -8.78
CA ASP A 609 22.67 14.28 -9.40
C ASP A 609 22.88 13.05 -8.51
N PHE A 610 21.86 12.23 -8.34
CA PHE A 610 21.97 11.02 -7.54
C PHE A 610 21.23 9.84 -8.14
N SER A 611 21.66 8.65 -7.78
CA SER A 611 21.05 7.39 -8.16
C SER A 611 21.09 6.41 -6.97
N ILE A 612 19.95 5.81 -6.67
CA ILE A 612 19.80 4.82 -5.60
C ILE A 612 19.27 3.53 -6.22
N ALA A 613 19.96 2.42 -6.00
CA ALA A 613 19.48 1.09 -6.38
C ALA A 613 19.83 0.09 -5.26
N PRO A 614 19.02 -0.97 -5.03
CA PRO A 614 19.20 -1.87 -3.90
C PRO A 614 20.59 -2.50 -3.80
N GLN A 615 21.18 -2.91 -4.92
CA GLN A 615 22.49 -3.57 -4.95
C GLN A 615 23.68 -2.60 -5.05
N GLN A 616 23.47 -1.38 -5.50
CA GLN A 616 24.54 -0.40 -5.73
C GLN A 616 24.61 0.68 -4.64
N GLY A 617 23.58 0.76 -3.80
CA GLY A 617 23.46 1.81 -2.80
C GLY A 617 23.23 3.20 -3.42
N LEU A 618 23.65 4.24 -2.70
CA LEU A 618 23.58 5.63 -3.12
C LEU A 618 24.85 6.01 -3.89
N VAL A 619 24.69 6.45 -5.14
CA VAL A 619 25.73 7.10 -5.93
C VAL A 619 25.26 8.52 -6.21
N ALA A 620 26.08 9.51 -5.89
CA ALA A 620 25.76 10.90 -6.12
C ALA A 620 26.98 11.68 -6.59
N GLY A 621 26.75 12.80 -7.21
CA GLY A 621 27.81 13.70 -7.60
C GLY A 621 27.27 15.09 -7.93
N GLY A 622 28.10 16.08 -7.74
CA GLY A 622 27.66 17.45 -7.94
C GLY A 622 28.75 18.46 -7.68
N HIS A 623 28.34 19.67 -7.48
CA HIS A 623 29.23 20.74 -7.06
C HIS A 623 28.55 21.62 -6.01
N LEU A 624 29.34 22.08 -5.07
CA LEU A 624 28.96 23.01 -4.03
C LEU A 624 29.78 24.27 -4.21
N VAL A 625 29.15 25.43 -4.14
CA VAL A 625 29.77 26.71 -4.35
C VAL A 625 29.52 27.61 -3.15
N VAL A 626 30.58 28.19 -2.64
CA VAL A 626 30.54 29.29 -1.67
C VAL A 626 31.17 30.52 -2.33
N LYS A 627 30.50 31.65 -2.21
CA LYS A 627 30.99 32.95 -2.68
C LYS A 627 30.99 33.97 -1.57
N GLN A 628 32.13 34.63 -1.40
CA GLN A 628 32.31 35.69 -0.41
C GLN A 628 31.87 35.29 1.01
N GLY A 629 32.08 34.02 1.35
CA GLY A 629 31.71 33.48 2.67
C GLY A 629 32.48 34.17 3.78
N SER A 630 31.74 34.59 4.82
CA SER A 630 32.33 35.13 6.04
C SER A 630 31.82 34.36 7.24
N MET A 631 32.70 34.09 8.18
CA MET A 631 32.34 33.30 9.37
C MET A 631 33.22 33.68 10.55
N TRP A 632 32.59 33.55 11.74
CA TRP A 632 33.30 33.67 13.01
C TRP A 632 33.85 32.30 13.39
N LEU A 633 35.12 32.24 13.63
CA LEU A 633 35.83 31.11 14.16
C LEU A 633 35.94 31.28 15.68
N LYS A 634 36.25 30.24 16.40
CA LYS A 634 36.40 30.29 17.86
C LYS A 634 37.38 31.38 18.28
N ASP A 635 38.37 31.66 17.47
CA ASP A 635 39.49 32.52 17.79
C ASP A 635 39.76 33.56 16.70
N GLY A 636 38.78 33.93 15.88
CA GLY A 636 39.00 34.92 14.84
C GLY A 636 37.88 35.00 13.79
N VAL A 637 38.09 35.77 12.78
CA VAL A 637 37.13 35.98 11.69
C VAL A 637 37.76 35.58 10.37
N LEU A 638 36.98 34.83 9.57
CA LEU A 638 37.33 34.49 8.19
C LEU A 638 36.43 35.29 7.26
N GLU A 639 37.00 35.98 6.29
CA GLU A 639 36.24 36.78 5.34
C GLU A 639 36.63 36.47 3.87
N GLY A 640 35.65 36.49 3.01
CA GLY A 640 35.80 36.32 1.57
C GLY A 640 36.24 34.91 1.18
N LEU A 641 35.61 33.90 1.73
CA LEU A 641 35.80 32.50 1.34
C LEU A 641 35.08 32.23 0.01
N ASP A 642 35.88 31.87 -0.99
CA ASP A 642 35.40 31.47 -2.31
C ASP A 642 35.93 30.10 -2.66
N PHE A 643 35.04 29.17 -2.99
CA PHE A 643 35.42 27.89 -3.56
C PHE A 643 34.30 27.23 -4.35
N ILE A 644 34.68 26.36 -5.28
CA ILE A 644 33.81 25.42 -5.99
C ILE A 644 34.32 24.05 -5.68
N LEU A 645 33.47 23.23 -5.00
CA LEU A 645 33.76 21.86 -4.62
C LEU A 645 33.01 20.87 -5.52
N PRO A 646 33.60 20.38 -6.62
CA PRO A 646 33.07 19.22 -7.32
C PRO A 646 33.34 17.98 -6.50
N TRP A 647 32.28 17.22 -6.26
CA TRP A 647 32.34 16.03 -5.44
C TRP A 647 31.61 14.85 -6.08
N ARG A 648 31.98 13.64 -5.67
CA ARG A 648 31.31 12.39 -6.00
C ARG A 648 31.21 11.53 -4.74
N LEU A 649 30.05 10.91 -4.58
CA LEU A 649 29.79 9.91 -3.52
C LEU A 649 29.50 8.57 -4.18
N ASN A 650 30.15 7.50 -3.72
CA ASN A 650 29.89 6.16 -4.14
C ASN A 650 29.83 5.26 -2.87
N GLY A 651 28.61 4.91 -2.46
CA GLY A 651 28.38 4.31 -1.15
C GLY A 651 28.80 5.27 -0.02
N ASP A 652 29.80 4.90 0.76
CA ASP A 652 30.31 5.73 1.88
C ASP A 652 31.56 6.52 1.50
N GLU A 653 32.04 6.42 0.28
CA GLU A 653 33.28 7.05 -0.20
C GLU A 653 32.98 8.36 -0.93
N TRP A 654 33.55 9.44 -0.39
CA TRP A 654 33.53 10.77 -0.98
C TRP A 654 34.81 11.01 -1.78
N GLN A 655 34.68 11.46 -3.00
CA GLN A 655 35.75 11.99 -3.81
C GLN A 655 35.58 13.50 -3.93
N LEU A 656 36.57 14.27 -3.55
CA LEU A 656 36.61 15.73 -3.60
C LEU A 656 37.55 16.17 -4.73
N GLY A 657 37.14 17.13 -5.53
CA GLY A 657 37.94 17.58 -6.68
C GLY A 657 37.99 16.53 -7.79
N VAL A 658 36.85 16.12 -8.36
CA VAL A 658 36.71 14.95 -9.24
C VAL A 658 37.56 14.98 -10.51
N LYS A 659 37.67 16.12 -11.18
CA LYS A 659 38.51 16.30 -12.41
C LYS A 659 39.64 17.27 -12.20
N GLN A 660 39.45 18.23 -11.34
CA GLN A 660 40.38 19.28 -10.99
C GLN A 660 40.37 19.49 -9.48
N PRO A 661 41.45 19.91 -8.88
CA PRO A 661 41.50 20.26 -7.47
C PRO A 661 40.47 21.37 -7.16
N VAL A 662 39.94 21.32 -5.95
CA VAL A 662 39.11 22.38 -5.39
C VAL A 662 39.99 23.57 -5.07
N GLN A 663 39.80 24.67 -5.76
CA GLN A 663 40.51 25.90 -5.46
C GLN A 663 39.81 26.64 -4.32
N LEU A 664 40.48 26.71 -3.19
CA LEU A 664 40.08 27.52 -2.04
C LEU A 664 40.74 28.89 -2.13
N ARG A 665 39.94 29.94 -1.99
CA ARG A 665 40.42 31.32 -1.89
C ARG A 665 39.76 31.95 -0.67
N ILE A 666 40.59 32.58 0.19
CA ILE A 666 40.13 33.31 1.35
C ILE A 666 40.79 34.67 1.32
N LYS A 667 40.01 35.72 1.35
CA LYS A 667 40.52 37.08 1.28
C LYS A 667 41.30 37.44 2.54
N ARG A 668 40.76 37.13 3.71
CA ARG A 668 41.35 37.49 5.00
C ARG A 668 40.93 36.50 6.09
N VAL A 669 41.87 36.14 6.91
CA VAL A 669 41.63 35.51 8.20
C VAL A 669 42.30 36.40 9.25
N ASN A 670 41.52 36.89 10.17
CA ASN A 670 41.97 37.65 11.29
C ASN A 670 41.86 36.78 12.57
N ASN A 671 42.98 36.38 13.06
CA ASN A 671 43.15 35.69 14.32
C ASN A 671 44.25 36.43 15.09
N LEU A 672 45.15 35.82 15.82
CA LEU A 672 46.34 36.47 16.37
C LEU A 672 47.22 37.12 15.31
N PHE A 673 47.20 36.61 14.11
CA PHE A 673 47.89 37.15 12.92
C PHE A 673 46.85 37.46 11.85
N GLU A 674 47.01 38.58 11.20
CA GLU A 674 46.28 38.89 9.98
C GLU A 674 46.92 38.14 8.81
N MET A 675 46.16 37.25 8.20
CA MET A 675 46.51 36.45 7.03
C MET A 675 45.62 36.90 5.86
N THR A 676 46.23 37.20 4.73
CA THR A 676 45.52 37.65 3.55
C THR A 676 45.86 36.80 2.33
N ASP A 677 45.06 36.93 1.26
CA ASP A 677 45.26 36.25 -0.02
C ASP A 677 45.59 34.76 0.10
N ILE A 678 44.82 34.07 0.97
CA ILE A 678 45.00 32.65 1.22
C ILE A 678 44.48 31.90 0.03
N THR A 679 45.30 31.04 -0.55
CA THR A 679 44.92 30.11 -1.61
C THR A 679 45.39 28.71 -1.30
N ALA A 680 44.59 27.71 -1.70
CA ALA A 680 44.95 26.30 -1.58
C ALA A 680 44.17 25.48 -2.58
N ASP A 681 44.75 24.34 -2.98
CA ASP A 681 44.10 23.34 -3.81
C ASP A 681 43.87 22.07 -2.99
N LEU A 682 42.63 21.59 -2.95
CA LEU A 682 42.23 20.38 -2.23
C LEU A 682 41.76 19.33 -3.22
N GLN A 683 42.25 18.08 -3.11
CA GLN A 683 41.80 16.94 -3.90
C GLN A 683 42.03 15.66 -3.14
N GLY A 684 41.09 14.68 -3.29
CA GLY A 684 41.29 13.36 -2.68
C GLY A 684 40.00 12.67 -2.27
N PHE A 685 40.13 11.82 -1.27
CA PHE A 685 39.02 10.95 -0.84
C PHE A 685 38.78 11.05 0.67
N TYR A 686 37.53 10.73 1.06
CA TYR A 686 37.13 10.53 2.46
C TYR A 686 36.16 9.34 2.54
N PRO A 687 36.35 8.38 3.44
CA PRO A 687 37.43 8.23 4.42
C PRO A 687 38.83 8.15 3.80
N ILE A 688 39.81 8.70 4.51
CA ILE A 688 41.18 8.78 4.03
C ILE A 688 41.87 7.43 4.25
N THR A 689 42.50 6.89 3.19
CA THR A 689 43.28 5.65 3.22
C THR A 689 44.60 5.84 2.48
N GLU A 690 45.56 4.93 2.65
CA GLU A 690 46.82 4.97 1.91
C GLU A 690 46.63 4.88 0.38
N ALA A 691 45.68 4.08 -0.07
CA ALA A 691 45.36 3.94 -1.49
C ALA A 691 44.57 5.13 -2.05
N LYS A 692 43.89 5.89 -1.15
CA LYS A 692 43.00 7.00 -1.49
C LYS A 692 43.27 8.18 -0.56
N PRO A 693 44.37 8.91 -0.79
CA PRO A 693 44.78 10.01 0.06
C PRO A 693 43.91 11.27 -0.18
N LEU A 694 43.90 12.14 0.83
CA LEU A 694 43.49 13.54 0.72
C LEU A 694 44.71 14.42 0.58
N VAL A 695 44.78 15.25 -0.42
CA VAL A 695 45.91 16.08 -0.74
C VAL A 695 45.54 17.57 -0.73
N LEU A 696 46.23 18.33 0.08
CA LEU A 696 46.23 19.78 0.08
C LEU A 696 47.52 20.25 -0.62
N SER A 697 47.41 21.08 -1.63
CA SER A 697 48.57 21.56 -2.42
C SER A 697 48.47 23.05 -2.75
N ASN A 698 49.57 23.60 -3.25
CA ASN A 698 49.67 25.00 -3.69
C ASN A 698 49.17 26.00 -2.64
N VAL A 699 49.38 25.70 -1.37
CA VAL A 699 49.00 26.61 -0.28
C VAL A 699 49.87 27.85 -0.33
N LYS A 700 49.25 29.03 -0.33
CA LYS A 700 49.90 30.33 -0.19
C LYS A 700 49.10 31.20 0.77
N VAL A 701 49.80 31.90 1.62
CA VAL A 701 49.25 32.82 2.61
C VAL A 701 50.13 34.03 2.69
N ALA A 702 49.60 35.22 2.45
CA ALA A 702 50.33 36.48 2.72
C ALA A 702 50.18 36.84 4.21
N MET A 703 51.28 37.04 4.88
CA MET A 703 51.32 37.30 6.32
C MET A 703 52.62 37.98 6.69
N LEU A 704 52.58 38.87 7.67
CA LEU A 704 53.78 39.58 8.18
C LEU A 704 54.62 40.22 7.06
N ASP A 705 53.96 40.89 6.10
CA ASP A 705 54.57 41.52 4.92
C ASP A 705 55.42 40.56 4.06
N GLY A 706 55.22 39.25 4.18
CA GLY A 706 55.87 38.19 3.40
C GLY A 706 54.86 37.13 2.97
N THR A 707 55.34 35.97 2.57
CA THR A 707 54.52 34.87 2.10
C THR A 707 54.88 33.55 2.80
N ILE A 708 53.85 32.81 3.19
CA ILE A 708 54.00 31.43 3.62
C ILE A 708 53.43 30.55 2.52
N SER A 709 54.13 29.51 2.13
CA SER A 709 53.69 28.56 1.13
C SER A 709 53.98 27.14 1.52
N MET A 710 53.19 26.23 0.99
CA MET A 710 53.37 24.82 1.11
C MET A 710 53.00 24.14 -0.19
N ALA A 711 53.90 23.39 -0.77
CA ALA A 711 53.72 22.75 -2.05
C ALA A 711 52.69 21.63 -1.98
N LYS A 712 52.77 20.77 -0.98
CA LYS A 712 51.93 19.60 -0.85
C LYS A 712 51.88 19.07 0.60
N LEU A 713 50.69 18.71 1.05
CA LEU A 713 50.42 17.91 2.23
C LEU A 713 49.49 16.75 1.83
N ALA A 714 49.92 15.53 1.98
CA ALA A 714 49.07 14.35 1.72
C ALA A 714 48.70 13.66 3.05
N LEU A 715 47.48 13.24 3.17
CA LEU A 715 46.95 12.47 4.29
C LEU A 715 46.48 11.08 3.83
N PRO A 716 46.88 9.95 4.43
CA PRO A 716 47.85 9.87 5.56
C PRO A 716 49.23 10.42 5.16
N GLN A 717 49.91 11.03 6.12
CA GLN A 717 51.21 11.68 5.88
C GLN A 717 52.33 10.66 6.09
N HIS A 718 53.19 10.48 5.06
CA HIS A 718 54.41 9.65 5.11
C HIS A 718 55.67 10.46 5.11
N GLU A 719 55.63 11.65 4.45
CA GLU A 719 56.74 12.56 4.30
C GLU A 719 56.38 13.90 4.93
N ALA A 720 57.39 14.65 5.32
CA ALA A 720 57.21 16.00 5.82
C ALA A 720 56.59 16.91 4.74
N ALA A 721 55.56 17.68 5.09
CA ALA A 721 55.14 18.81 4.26
C ALA A 721 56.03 19.99 4.52
N ILE A 722 56.67 20.51 3.48
CA ILE A 722 57.55 21.63 3.60
C ILE A 722 56.76 22.96 3.60
N ILE A 723 56.75 23.61 4.75
CA ILE A 723 56.24 25.01 4.83
C ILE A 723 57.44 25.95 4.53
N SER A 724 57.33 26.64 3.43
CA SER A 724 58.31 27.65 3.02
C SER A 724 57.85 29.02 3.46
N LEU A 725 58.73 29.71 4.14
CA LEU A 725 58.57 31.10 4.63
C LEU A 725 59.43 32.02 3.74
N ASP A 726 58.82 33.01 3.18
CA ASP A 726 59.51 33.91 2.28
C ASP A 726 59.34 35.38 2.70
N ASN A 727 60.46 36.02 3.03
CA ASN A 727 60.56 37.45 3.36
C ASN A 727 59.59 37.93 4.47
N LEU A 728 59.40 37.11 5.56
CA LEU A 728 58.58 37.54 6.68
C LEU A 728 59.26 38.67 7.47
N GLU A 729 58.54 39.75 7.75
CA GLU A 729 59.01 40.92 8.47
C GLU A 729 58.96 40.71 9.99
N LEU A 730 60.08 40.64 10.64
CA LEU A 730 60.24 40.39 12.09
C LEU A 730 59.61 41.49 12.95
N SER A 731 59.66 42.71 12.56
CA SER A 731 59.07 43.81 13.31
C SER A 731 57.58 43.64 13.51
N ARG A 732 56.88 43.13 12.50
CA ARG A 732 55.44 42.82 12.57
C ARG A 732 55.15 41.64 13.56
N LEU A 733 56.01 40.63 13.53
CA LEU A 733 55.87 39.47 14.43
C LEU A 733 56.02 39.88 15.91
N PHE A 734 57.08 40.65 16.23
CA PHE A 734 57.32 41.07 17.61
C PHE A 734 56.31 42.10 18.13
N THR A 735 55.82 42.97 17.29
CA THR A 735 54.71 43.89 17.61
C THR A 735 53.44 43.09 17.98
N LEU A 736 53.06 42.08 17.22
CA LEU A 736 51.92 41.26 17.49
C LEU A 736 52.08 40.39 18.77
N LEU A 737 53.29 39.91 19.01
CA LEU A 737 53.60 39.16 20.23
C LEU A 737 53.71 40.03 21.48
N LYS A 738 53.54 41.39 21.34
CA LYS A 738 53.66 42.37 22.44
C LYS A 738 54.98 42.25 23.19
N VAL A 739 56.08 41.91 22.48
CA VAL A 739 57.40 41.79 23.09
C VAL A 739 57.93 43.20 23.37
N THR A 740 58.17 43.54 24.64
CA THR A 740 58.64 44.87 25.08
C THR A 740 60.13 44.88 25.39
N GLN A 741 60.72 43.71 25.67
CA GLN A 741 62.09 43.57 26.10
C GLN A 741 63.11 43.81 24.95
N PHE A 742 62.70 43.60 23.68
CA PHE A 742 63.53 43.85 22.51
C PHE A 742 62.67 44.13 21.27
N ALA A 743 63.20 44.82 20.35
CA ALA A 743 62.65 45.09 19.03
C ALA A 743 63.62 44.57 17.97
N ALA A 744 63.03 43.89 16.99
CA ALA A 744 63.78 43.43 15.83
C ALA A 744 63.11 43.88 14.55
N SER A 745 63.85 44.12 13.52
CA SER A 745 63.39 44.45 12.17
C SER A 745 64.19 43.71 11.12
N GLY A 746 63.66 43.67 9.92
CA GLY A 746 64.22 42.97 8.77
C GLY A 746 63.48 41.67 8.46
N LYS A 747 63.90 41.04 7.38
CA LYS A 747 63.16 39.91 6.80
C LYS A 747 63.85 38.58 6.97
N VAL A 748 63.08 37.54 7.24
CA VAL A 748 63.54 36.19 7.33
C VAL A 748 62.83 35.29 6.35
N SER A 749 63.53 34.27 5.86
CA SER A 749 63.05 33.21 5.03
C SER A 749 63.52 31.85 5.58
N GLY A 750 62.81 30.76 5.25
CA GLY A 750 63.18 29.47 5.72
C GLY A 750 62.23 28.35 5.30
N GLU A 751 62.51 27.20 5.79
CA GLU A 751 61.66 25.99 5.53
C GLU A 751 61.44 25.23 6.81
N LEU A 752 60.20 24.87 7.03
CA LEU A 752 59.75 24.10 8.19
C LEU A 752 59.17 22.77 7.73
N PRO A 753 59.91 21.63 7.86
CA PRO A 753 59.34 20.33 7.59
C PRO A 753 58.27 20.02 8.63
N PHE A 754 57.00 20.00 8.19
CA PHE A 754 55.79 19.94 9.02
C PHE A 754 55.19 18.54 9.03
N PHE A 755 54.80 18.06 10.22
CA PHE A 755 54.12 16.79 10.41
C PHE A 755 52.82 16.96 11.19
N ILE A 756 51.74 16.34 10.72
CA ILE A 756 50.46 16.23 11.46
C ILE A 756 50.41 14.94 12.30
N ASN A 757 50.89 13.82 11.75
CA ASN A 757 50.72 12.47 12.33
C ASN A 757 52.01 11.92 12.93
N ASN A 758 53.00 12.71 13.26
CA ASN A 758 54.22 12.28 13.94
C ASN A 758 54.05 12.42 15.45
N ASN A 759 54.18 11.33 16.20
CA ASN A 759 54.01 11.33 17.65
C ASN A 759 55.11 12.09 18.42
N GLN A 760 56.17 12.52 17.74
CA GLN A 760 57.32 13.16 18.38
C GLN A 760 57.47 14.63 17.97
N TRP A 761 57.20 14.98 16.71
CA TRP A 761 57.51 16.26 16.11
C TRP A 761 56.31 16.83 15.34
N ILE A 762 56.14 18.15 15.44
CA ILE A 762 55.34 18.98 14.52
C ILE A 762 56.23 19.60 13.43
N VAL A 763 57.41 20.10 13.87
CA VAL A 763 58.47 20.58 12.96
C VAL A 763 59.77 19.93 13.39
N LYS A 764 60.50 19.32 12.45
CA LYS A 764 61.77 18.68 12.67
C LYS A 764 62.80 19.21 11.69
N ASP A 765 63.95 19.65 12.26
CA ASP A 765 65.07 20.19 11.47
C ASP A 765 64.66 21.30 10.48
N GLY A 766 63.72 22.15 10.89
CA GLY A 766 63.40 23.37 10.16
C GLY A 766 64.54 24.37 10.27
N TRP A 767 64.60 25.30 9.32
CA TRP A 767 65.56 26.34 9.31
C TRP A 767 64.97 27.67 8.98
N LEU A 768 65.55 28.78 9.54
CA LEU A 768 65.29 30.17 9.22
C LEU A 768 66.60 30.86 8.98
N ALA A 769 66.64 31.74 7.98
CA ALA A 769 67.79 32.60 7.72
C ALA A 769 67.29 34.01 7.40
N ASN A 770 68.13 34.97 7.63
CA ASN A 770 67.81 36.33 7.20
C ASN A 770 67.91 36.51 5.67
N SER A 771 66.91 37.11 5.08
CA SER A 771 66.85 37.47 3.67
C SER A 771 67.13 38.96 3.43
N SER A 772 67.19 39.69 4.52
CA SER A 772 67.70 41.10 4.55
C SER A 772 68.62 41.35 5.75
N TYR A 773 69.21 42.47 5.86
CA TYR A 773 69.89 42.86 7.13
C TYR A 773 68.85 42.90 8.26
N LEU A 774 69.14 42.26 9.39
CA LEU A 774 68.28 42.32 10.58
C LEU A 774 68.91 43.37 11.54
N THR A 775 68.06 44.02 12.30
CA THR A 775 68.44 44.81 13.46
C THR A 775 67.74 44.23 14.70
N LEU A 776 68.48 44.09 15.76
CA LEU A 776 68.01 43.78 17.08
C LEU A 776 68.35 44.93 18.05
N ARG A 777 67.37 45.42 18.74
CA ARG A 777 67.48 46.39 19.81
C ARG A 777 66.95 45.82 21.10
N LEU A 778 67.70 45.80 22.17
CA LEU A 778 67.26 45.50 23.49
C LEU A 778 66.78 46.77 24.21
N ASP A 779 65.76 46.59 25.02
CA ASP A 779 65.21 47.69 25.83
C ASP A 779 66.27 48.12 26.86
N LYS A 780 66.33 49.44 27.10
CA LYS A 780 67.36 50.00 27.98
C LYS A 780 67.17 49.48 29.40
N ASP A 781 66.04 49.55 29.95
CA ASP A 781 65.77 49.19 31.32
C ASP A 781 65.97 47.66 31.55
N PHE A 782 65.77 46.88 30.52
CA PHE A 782 66.09 45.43 30.53
C PHE A 782 67.57 45.16 30.55
N VAL A 783 68.32 45.88 29.75
CA VAL A 783 69.86 45.81 29.76
C VAL A 783 70.40 46.30 31.06
N ASP A 784 70.00 47.50 31.56
CA ASP A 784 70.45 48.09 32.81
C ASP A 784 70.15 47.21 34.01
N SER A 785 69.06 46.50 34.02
CA SER A 785 68.70 45.49 35.09
C SER A 785 69.67 44.31 35.18
N ILE A 786 70.34 43.95 34.10
CA ILE A 786 71.32 42.87 34.02
C ILE A 786 72.73 43.38 34.36
N ASP A 787 73.00 44.61 33.95
CA ASP A 787 74.30 45.23 34.15
C ASP A 787 74.58 45.46 35.63
N ASP A 788 73.58 45.82 36.43
CA ASP A 788 73.64 45.98 37.87
C ASP A 788 73.95 44.65 38.65
N SER A 789 73.78 43.52 37.97
CA SER A 789 73.94 42.19 38.64
C SER A 789 75.22 41.45 38.33
N ASN A 790 75.95 41.79 37.20
CA ASN A 790 77.18 41.13 36.77
C ASN A 790 77.98 41.93 35.74
N MET A 791 79.06 42.46 36.11
CA MET A 791 79.93 43.35 35.29
C MET A 791 80.44 42.70 33.97
N THR A 792 80.67 41.37 33.95
CA THR A 792 81.08 40.65 32.73
C THR A 792 79.88 40.42 31.76
N ALA A 793 78.69 40.22 32.30
CA ALA A 793 77.52 40.14 31.54
C ALA A 793 77.05 41.50 30.95
N GLY A 794 77.31 42.58 31.70
CA GLY A 794 77.04 43.92 31.28
C GLY A 794 77.83 44.35 30.00
N VAL A 795 79.08 44.03 29.89
CA VAL A 795 79.88 44.27 28.67
C VAL A 795 79.36 43.48 27.49
N ALA A 796 78.95 42.24 27.66
CA ALA A 796 78.34 41.44 26.58
C ALA A 796 76.98 41.99 26.17
N MET A 797 76.14 42.43 27.16
CA MET A 797 74.83 43.03 26.88
C MET A 797 74.94 44.40 26.19
N ALA A 798 75.94 45.22 26.50
CA ALA A 798 76.21 46.48 25.79
C ALA A 798 76.42 46.24 24.29
N TRP A 799 77.15 45.19 23.92
CA TRP A 799 77.30 44.83 22.49
C TRP A 799 75.97 44.33 21.83
N LEU A 800 75.11 43.69 22.58
CA LEU A 800 73.80 43.19 22.11
C LEU A 800 72.71 44.23 22.14
N ARG A 801 72.94 45.38 22.84
CA ARG A 801 71.95 46.48 22.95
C ARG A 801 71.43 47.00 21.60
N TYR A 802 72.34 47.07 20.59
CA TYR A 802 71.97 47.31 19.20
C TYR A 802 72.90 46.47 18.32
N LEU A 803 72.26 45.46 17.63
CA LEU A 803 72.97 44.55 16.76
C LEU A 803 72.45 44.66 15.33
N GLU A 804 73.35 45.00 14.38
CA GLU A 804 73.07 44.82 12.97
C GLU A 804 73.59 43.46 12.54
N ILE A 805 72.62 42.59 12.19
CA ILE A 805 72.87 41.20 11.84
C ILE A 805 73.00 41.08 10.33
N SER A 806 74.14 40.67 9.89
CA SER A 806 74.44 40.46 8.46
C SER A 806 74.08 39.04 8.00
N ARG A 807 74.19 38.05 8.93
CA ARG A 807 73.90 36.69 8.66
C ARG A 807 73.29 36.03 9.94
N SER A 808 72.15 35.38 9.73
CA SER A 808 71.56 34.51 10.79
C SER A 808 71.14 33.24 10.14
N TRP A 809 71.35 32.15 10.89
CA TRP A 809 70.82 30.83 10.57
C TRP A 809 70.30 30.20 11.84
N THR A 810 69.04 29.77 11.81
CA THR A 810 68.36 29.26 12.99
C THR A 810 67.75 27.91 12.67
N ARG A 811 68.14 26.87 13.40
CA ARG A 811 67.46 25.60 13.37
C ARG A 811 66.19 25.67 14.23
N VAL A 812 65.11 25.11 13.73
CA VAL A 812 63.80 25.14 14.38
C VAL A 812 63.31 23.72 14.58
N ASN A 813 63.07 23.35 15.81
CA ASN A 813 62.39 22.11 16.12
C ASN A 813 61.21 22.37 17.07
N LEU A 814 60.05 21.80 16.74
CA LEU A 814 58.85 21.87 17.54
C LEU A 814 58.33 20.47 17.81
N SER A 815 58.26 20.10 19.09
CA SER A 815 57.73 18.83 19.51
C SER A 815 56.20 18.85 19.50
N ASN A 816 55.57 17.65 19.51
CA ASN A 816 54.12 17.50 19.62
C ASN A 816 53.57 17.95 21.01
N LEU A 817 54.47 18.10 22.02
CA LEU A 817 54.11 18.65 23.34
C LEU A 817 54.16 20.19 23.36
N GLY A 818 54.52 20.81 22.24
CA GLY A 818 54.63 22.27 22.09
C GLY A 818 55.97 22.82 22.49
N GLU A 819 56.98 22.00 22.76
CA GLU A 819 58.35 22.48 23.06
C GLU A 819 59.03 22.96 21.77
N LEU A 820 59.16 24.26 21.63
CA LEU A 820 59.93 24.93 20.55
C LEU A 820 61.38 25.04 20.99
N VAL A 821 62.29 24.52 20.18
CA VAL A 821 63.74 24.71 20.34
C VAL A 821 64.26 25.45 19.13
N LEU A 822 64.84 26.61 19.42
CA LEU A 822 65.50 27.46 18.41
C LEU A 822 67.00 27.41 18.71
N GLU A 823 67.80 27.06 17.72
CA GLU A 823 69.26 27.11 17.78
C GLU A 823 69.77 28.06 16.69
N ALA A 824 70.19 29.27 17.06
CA ALA A 824 70.53 30.33 16.15
C ALA A 824 72.04 30.64 16.14
N GLU A 825 72.60 30.69 14.97
CA GLU A 825 73.93 31.18 14.72
C GLU A 825 73.76 32.57 14.08
N ILE A 826 74.24 33.58 14.80
CA ILE A 826 74.03 34.98 14.42
C ILE A 826 75.39 35.65 14.25
N GLN A 827 75.58 36.32 13.11
CA GLN A 827 76.77 37.14 12.83
C GLN A 827 76.34 38.58 12.61
N GLY A 828 76.89 39.48 13.39
CA GLY A 828 76.48 40.87 13.33
C GLY A 828 77.58 41.83 13.83
N LYS A 829 77.23 43.04 13.89
CA LYS A 829 78.08 44.12 14.41
C LYS A 829 77.23 45.08 15.22
N ASN A 830 77.83 45.70 16.25
CA ASN A 830 77.25 46.83 16.94
C ASN A 830 77.88 48.09 16.39
N PRO A 831 77.17 48.86 15.55
CA PRO A 831 77.77 50.10 14.94
C PRO A 831 77.98 51.20 15.97
N LEU A 832 77.44 51.15 17.16
CA LEU A 832 77.55 52.14 18.20
C LEU A 832 78.85 51.92 19.05
N GLU A 833 79.39 50.71 19.06
CA GLU A 833 80.62 50.39 19.80
C GLU A 833 81.83 50.36 18.90
N ASP A 834 82.09 49.37 18.12
CA ASP A 834 83.22 49.23 17.21
C ASP A 834 82.80 48.71 15.84
N LYS A 835 82.81 49.51 14.80
CA LYS A 835 82.33 49.10 13.42
C LYS A 835 83.20 48.03 12.76
N ARG A 836 84.41 47.71 13.32
CA ARG A 836 85.38 46.73 12.77
C ARG A 836 85.20 45.36 13.43
N ARG A 837 84.55 45.27 14.61
CA ARG A 837 84.36 44.01 15.32
C ARG A 837 83.06 43.34 14.90
N GLN A 838 83.22 42.02 14.59
CA GLN A 838 82.06 41.15 14.26
C GLN A 838 81.73 40.36 15.52
N VAL A 839 80.42 40.31 15.83
CA VAL A 839 79.89 39.50 16.92
C VAL A 839 79.39 38.21 16.31
N ASN A 840 79.87 37.06 16.82
CA ASN A 840 79.31 35.77 16.49
C ASN A 840 78.61 35.27 17.75
N LEU A 841 77.27 35.06 17.66
CA LEU A 841 76.45 34.64 18.78
C LEU A 841 75.80 33.26 18.45
N ASN A 842 76.01 32.30 19.32
CA ASN A 842 75.27 31.05 19.32
C ASN A 842 74.17 31.16 20.38
N TYR A 843 72.94 31.16 19.98
CA TYR A 843 71.80 31.34 20.87
C TYR A 843 70.93 30.12 20.83
N ARG A 844 70.57 29.61 21.98
CA ARG A 844 69.61 28.53 22.11
C ARG A 844 68.46 29.01 22.96
N HIS A 845 67.24 28.90 22.40
CA HIS A 845 66.00 29.19 23.12
C HIS A 845 65.14 27.96 23.16
N GLN A 846 64.48 27.72 24.33
CA GLN A 846 63.55 26.65 24.52
C GLN A 846 62.34 27.21 25.25
N GLU A 847 61.16 27.05 24.64
CA GLU A 847 59.90 27.57 25.17
C GLU A 847 58.75 26.62 24.82
N ASN A 848 57.72 26.57 25.67
CA ASN A 848 56.48 25.88 25.32
C ASN A 848 55.52 26.81 24.58
N ILE A 849 55.48 26.67 23.27
CA ILE A 849 54.69 27.55 22.40
C ILE A 849 53.17 27.41 22.64
N PHE A 850 52.68 26.27 23.09
CA PHE A 850 51.28 26.08 23.42
C PHE A 850 50.87 26.83 24.69
N GLN A 851 51.78 26.92 25.69
CA GLN A 851 51.56 27.72 26.88
C GLN A 851 51.63 29.21 26.57
N LEU A 852 52.63 29.64 25.82
CA LEU A 852 52.75 31.00 25.32
C LEU A 852 51.50 31.43 24.54
N TRP A 853 51.02 30.60 23.63
CA TRP A 853 49.82 30.84 22.85
C TRP A 853 48.56 30.99 23.73
N ARG A 854 48.44 30.20 24.77
CA ARG A 854 47.34 30.32 25.74
C ARG A 854 47.40 31.61 26.54
N SER A 855 48.59 32.05 26.94
CA SER A 855 48.77 33.29 27.69
C SER A 855 48.44 34.54 26.82
N LEU A 856 48.83 34.54 25.56
CA LEU A 856 48.51 35.60 24.59
C LEU A 856 47.02 35.67 24.34
N ARG A 857 46.35 34.53 24.21
CA ARG A 857 44.89 34.48 24.06
C ARG A 857 44.16 35.03 25.27
N PHE A 858 44.62 34.68 26.49
CA PHE A 858 43.97 35.14 27.71
C PHE A 858 43.97 36.67 27.78
N GLY A 859 45.05 37.32 27.36
CA GLY A 859 45.16 38.76 27.29
C GLY A 859 44.15 39.38 26.30
N SER A 860 44.05 38.83 25.08
CA SER A 860 43.14 39.33 24.04
C SER A 860 41.67 39.10 24.37
N GLN A 861 41.29 37.95 24.96
CA GLN A 861 39.96 37.67 25.41
C GLN A 861 39.47 38.57 26.56
N LEU A 862 40.40 38.96 27.43
CA LEU A 862 40.09 39.91 28.52
C LEU A 862 39.84 41.33 27.97
N GLU A 863 40.63 41.76 26.99
CA GLU A 863 40.43 43.03 26.30
C GLU A 863 39.08 43.08 25.58
N GLU A 864 38.74 42.03 24.81
CA GLU A 864 37.50 41.93 24.08
C GLU A 864 36.26 41.83 25.04
N TRP A 865 36.39 41.13 26.15
CA TRP A 865 35.37 41.10 27.18
C TRP A 865 35.16 42.45 27.83
N LEU A 866 36.24 43.18 28.13
CA LEU A 866 36.18 44.53 28.67
C LEU A 866 35.54 45.53 27.69
N GLU A 867 35.93 45.51 26.41
CA GLU A 867 35.33 46.34 25.38
C GLU A 867 33.82 46.08 25.24
N LYS A 868 33.43 44.81 25.23
CA LYS A 868 32.04 44.43 25.13
C LYS A 868 31.21 44.80 26.36
N SER A 869 31.78 44.65 27.57
CA SER A 869 31.14 45.05 28.82
C SER A 869 31.03 46.57 28.96
N LEU A 870 31.95 47.33 28.41
CA LEU A 870 31.94 48.76 28.38
C LEU A 870 30.96 49.32 27.31
N SER A 871 30.83 48.64 26.15
CA SER A 871 29.85 48.97 25.12
C SER A 871 28.42 48.70 25.55
N ASP A 872 28.19 47.61 26.31
CA ASP A 872 26.89 47.27 26.86
C ASP A 872 26.45 48.25 27.99
N LEU A 873 27.42 48.76 28.79
CA LEU A 873 27.16 49.84 29.79
C LEU A 873 26.90 51.22 29.15
N GLY A 874 27.35 51.44 27.93
CA GLY A 874 27.07 52.68 27.17
C GLY A 874 25.69 52.67 26.48
N SER A 875 25.14 51.53 26.23
CA SER A 875 23.81 51.36 25.59
C SER A 875 22.62 51.35 26.54
N GLU A 876 22.84 51.27 27.85
CA GLU A 876 21.79 51.38 28.85
C GLU A 876 21.58 52.82 29.40
N SER A 877 22.30 53.78 28.86
CA SER A 877 22.23 55.19 29.28
C SER A 877 21.73 56.19 28.22
N GLU A 878 21.05 55.72 27.15
CA GLU A 878 20.26 56.52 26.22
C GLU A 878 18.75 56.17 26.21
#